data_6ebe66c7aac82e5be81bc94fb347d144
#
_entry.id   6ebe66c7aac82e5be81bc94fb347d144
#
_cell.length_a   1.000
_cell.length_b   1.000
_cell.length_c   1.000
_cell.angle_alpha   90.00
_cell.angle_beta   90.00
_cell.angle_gamma   90.00
#
_symmetry.space_group_name_H-M   'P 1'
#
loop_
_entity.id
_entity.type
_entity.pdbx_description
1 polymer ?
#
loop_
_entity_poly.entity_id
_entity_poly.type
_entity_poly.pdbx_seq_one_letter_code
_entity_poly.pdbx_strand_id
1 'polypeptide(L)'
;MSKRLTILGAAIGAAIGGLYYALFRRPLAQTSGNLRLTGLNGDAEIIRDRWGVPHIYAADLHDLFFVQGFVHAQDRLFQMDFSRRLVAGRLAEVLGPQAVEADRWLRVLGLRRVAEKEVALIDVETRELMLAYAGGVNAYVDRGKLPLEFSLLRYRPERWQIADSLGWIKYMDWSLAANWEAELLRAQLIAQLGPERAAQLDAPYPPENPIAIPPGVDWSHVGSGALKQAGAARPFTGPPAQAGLGSNNWAVRGTHTASGAPLLASDMHLPLGIPAIWYENHLCGGDYDVTGLSMVGMPAIIAGRNGRVAWAYTAGFPDTQDIYLERLNPDSEHPQYKFQDAWHDAEVLREEIVVKGAAPVVQEVVITRHGPLIDGLVPEETSQPVALRWPALEPNDMANMFFELGRANTCEEFHQGLRGWVGTSQNVVYADVEGNIGHTLVGHIPVRVEGHDGRTPVPGWTGEYEWRGYVPFEDLPHVINPPQGVLITANAKPVGDDYAYFLGHAWLSGFRAARITELLQDPQEFTVADFCRMQFDQTSVLARRVGQRLGRLQHASASVNYALGLFRDWDGDLAPHSPAAAIYQALIRRMLYNLFDTVSRDAPEARALADRFVGKGPHPFLAASSGYGSNGRALLWRLLDEPDSPLLGTRSLDDLMLHSLREAVELLQGRLGPEVDDWRWGDLHQLTFAHTLGQVKPLDKLLNRGPHPIGGDDTTVWATGSFYHNLDSERMVGPVCRLVFDLKDLGRSQSLNAPGQSGQPGSRHYADRIQAWFKGNYHPMLYARADIEREAEATLRLQGAA
;
A
#
# COMPACT_ATOMS: atom_id res chain seq x y z
N MET A 1 16.90 -4.22 -59.52
CA MET A 1 15.99 -4.28 -58.36
C MET A 1 16.72 -4.57 -57.03
N SER A 2 17.71 -5.48 -56.97
CA SER A 2 18.37 -5.90 -55.71
C SER A 2 19.13 -4.77 -54.99
N LYS A 3 19.97 -3.95 -55.65
CA LYS A 3 20.73 -2.85 -54.98
C LYS A 3 19.86 -1.76 -54.36
N ARG A 4 18.72 -1.42 -54.96
CA ARG A 4 17.77 -0.43 -54.39
C ARG A 4 17.05 -0.98 -53.15
N LEU A 5 16.71 -2.25 -53.14
CA LEU A 5 16.11 -2.93 -51.96
C LEU A 5 17.13 -3.02 -50.81
N THR A 6 18.40 -3.28 -51.10
CA THR A 6 19.47 -3.32 -50.08
C THR A 6 19.73 -1.93 -49.48
N ILE A 7 19.75 -0.89 -50.31
CA ILE A 7 19.93 0.49 -49.85
C ILE A 7 18.72 0.95 -49.01
N LEU A 8 17.49 0.62 -49.41
CA LEU A 8 16.29 0.94 -48.67
C LEU A 8 16.27 0.21 -47.33
N GLY A 9 16.63 -1.07 -47.29
CA GLY A 9 16.75 -1.85 -46.05
C GLY A 9 17.79 -1.29 -45.10
N ALA A 10 18.96 -0.88 -45.63
CA ALA A 10 19.99 -0.23 -44.80
C ALA A 10 19.55 1.14 -44.28
N ALA A 11 18.83 1.94 -45.08
CA ALA A 11 18.30 3.23 -44.62
C ALA A 11 17.22 3.07 -43.56
N ILE A 12 16.31 2.12 -43.69
CA ILE A 12 15.30 1.77 -42.69
C ILE A 12 15.98 1.27 -41.40
N GLY A 13 16.96 0.37 -41.51
CA GLY A 13 17.72 -0.12 -40.37
C GLY A 13 18.46 1.01 -39.62
N ALA A 14 19.09 1.91 -40.37
CA ALA A 14 19.74 3.10 -39.75
C ALA A 14 18.73 4.05 -39.08
N ALA A 15 17.55 4.27 -39.67
CA ALA A 15 16.50 5.08 -39.10
C ALA A 15 15.93 4.45 -37.80
N ILE A 16 15.69 3.14 -37.81
CA ILE A 16 15.23 2.40 -36.60
C ILE A 16 16.31 2.42 -35.53
N GLY A 17 17.57 2.17 -35.90
CA GLY A 17 18.71 2.22 -34.98
C GLY A 17 18.91 3.63 -34.38
N GLY A 18 18.78 4.68 -35.18
CA GLY A 18 18.85 6.07 -34.78
C GLY A 18 17.70 6.42 -33.82
N LEU A 19 16.50 5.99 -34.13
CA LEU A 19 15.31 6.19 -33.26
C LEU A 19 15.46 5.43 -31.92
N TYR A 20 15.89 4.18 -31.97
CA TYR A 20 16.18 3.41 -30.76
C TYR A 20 17.23 4.10 -29.88
N TYR A 21 18.34 4.55 -30.50
CA TYR A 21 19.37 5.27 -29.77
C TYR A 21 18.82 6.56 -29.15
N ALA A 22 18.09 7.37 -29.91
CA ALA A 22 17.52 8.64 -29.43
C ALA A 22 16.52 8.46 -28.29
N LEU A 23 15.68 7.41 -28.33
CA LEU A 23 14.61 7.18 -27.35
C LEU A 23 15.07 6.39 -26.13
N PHE A 24 16.02 5.45 -26.30
CA PHE A 24 16.35 4.51 -25.22
C PHE A 24 17.78 4.62 -24.69
N ARG A 25 18.74 5.03 -25.53
CA ARG A 25 20.16 5.07 -25.10
C ARG A 25 20.61 6.47 -24.71
N ARG A 26 20.20 7.49 -25.47
CA ARG A 26 20.55 8.88 -25.21
C ARG A 26 20.02 9.41 -23.87
N PRO A 27 18.80 9.07 -23.41
CA PRO A 27 18.27 9.51 -22.12
C PRO A 27 18.98 8.90 -20.92
N LEU A 28 19.69 7.78 -21.07
CA LEU A 28 20.31 7.10 -19.94
C LEU A 28 21.27 8.03 -19.18
N ALA A 29 21.19 7.95 -17.87
CA ALA A 29 22.07 8.67 -16.98
C ALA A 29 23.52 8.20 -17.11
N GLN A 30 24.47 9.08 -16.83
CA GLN A 30 25.86 8.71 -16.66
C GLN A 30 26.04 8.06 -15.28
N THR A 31 26.51 6.81 -15.24
CA THR A 31 26.70 6.05 -14.01
C THR A 31 28.16 5.75 -13.69
N SER A 32 29.09 6.18 -14.54
CA SER A 32 30.53 5.96 -14.34
C SER A 32 31.37 7.16 -14.75
N GLY A 33 32.62 7.20 -14.27
CA GLY A 33 33.58 8.28 -14.56
C GLY A 33 33.46 9.45 -13.58
N ASN A 34 33.77 10.66 -14.03
CA ASN A 34 33.75 11.85 -13.20
C ASN A 34 32.69 12.84 -13.70
N LEU A 35 32.12 13.60 -12.78
CA LEU A 35 31.08 14.58 -13.06
C LEU A 35 31.24 15.78 -12.11
N ARG A 36 31.18 16.98 -12.64
CA ARG A 36 31.12 18.22 -11.85
C ARG A 36 29.69 18.66 -11.68
N LEU A 37 29.31 18.98 -10.44
CA LEU A 37 27.98 19.46 -10.08
C LEU A 37 28.10 20.72 -9.20
N THR A 38 27.32 21.72 -9.55
CA THR A 38 27.13 22.90 -8.67
C THR A 38 26.16 22.50 -7.55
N GLY A 39 26.47 22.91 -6.33
CA GLY A 39 25.67 22.65 -5.14
C GLY A 39 26.22 21.54 -4.24
N LEU A 40 27.30 20.85 -4.61
CA LEU A 40 28.10 20.02 -3.70
C LEU A 40 29.14 20.88 -2.97
N ASN A 41 29.29 20.63 -1.66
CA ASN A 41 30.32 21.26 -0.84
C ASN A 41 31.69 20.58 -1.03
N GLY A 42 31.66 19.25 -1.20
CA GLY A 42 32.86 18.42 -1.35
C GLY A 42 32.72 17.39 -2.47
N ASP A 43 33.66 16.44 -2.50
CA ASP A 43 33.58 15.29 -3.40
C ASP A 43 32.67 14.22 -2.84
N ALA A 44 31.93 13.55 -3.71
CA ALA A 44 31.09 12.40 -3.37
C ALA A 44 31.31 11.26 -4.35
N GLU A 45 31.00 10.04 -3.94
CA GLU A 45 31.13 8.85 -4.77
C GLU A 45 29.85 8.02 -4.75
N ILE A 46 29.44 7.54 -5.93
CA ILE A 46 28.32 6.62 -6.11
C ILE A 46 28.87 5.34 -6.69
N ILE A 47 28.80 4.25 -5.94
CA ILE A 47 29.12 2.91 -6.43
C ILE A 47 27.79 2.18 -6.68
N ARG A 48 27.54 1.82 -7.91
CA ARG A 48 26.41 0.96 -8.24
C ARG A 48 26.87 -0.49 -8.31
N ASP A 49 26.20 -1.35 -7.56
CA ASP A 49 26.47 -2.77 -7.59
C ASP A 49 25.84 -3.44 -8.84
N ARG A 50 26.07 -4.74 -9.02
CA ARG A 50 25.57 -5.51 -10.16
C ARG A 50 24.03 -5.61 -10.20
N TRP A 51 23.36 -5.27 -9.12
CA TRP A 51 21.91 -5.18 -9.03
C TRP A 51 21.37 -3.77 -9.29
N GLY A 52 22.26 -2.83 -9.57
CA GLY A 52 21.93 -1.44 -9.84
C GLY A 52 21.65 -0.62 -8.59
N VAL A 53 21.87 -1.17 -7.40
CA VAL A 53 21.69 -0.45 -6.13
C VAL A 53 22.82 0.57 -5.97
N PRO A 54 22.52 1.86 -5.79
CA PRO A 54 23.54 2.87 -5.54
C PRO A 54 23.94 2.90 -4.06
N HIS A 55 25.24 2.83 -3.83
CA HIS A 55 25.88 3.10 -2.55
C HIS A 55 26.52 4.49 -2.62
N ILE A 56 26.02 5.43 -1.84
CA ILE A 56 26.37 6.84 -1.88
C ILE A 56 27.29 7.16 -0.71
N TYR A 57 28.43 7.74 -1.01
CA TYR A 57 29.42 8.15 -0.01
C TYR A 57 29.67 9.64 -0.14
N ALA A 58 29.49 10.39 0.94
CA ALA A 58 29.77 11.81 1.05
C ALA A 58 30.41 12.17 2.39
N ALA A 59 31.04 13.33 2.49
CA ALA A 59 31.68 13.74 3.73
C ALA A 59 30.68 14.21 4.80
N ASP A 60 29.59 14.81 4.40
CA ASP A 60 28.56 15.39 5.26
C ASP A 60 27.14 15.05 4.81
N LEU A 61 26.15 15.37 5.61
CA LEU A 61 24.73 15.09 5.34
C LEU A 61 24.17 15.93 4.19
N HIS A 62 24.63 17.17 4.02
CA HIS A 62 24.18 18.01 2.92
C HIS A 62 24.51 17.33 1.59
N ASP A 63 25.77 16.97 1.38
CA ASP A 63 26.21 16.31 0.15
C ASP A 63 25.61 14.91 -0.01
N LEU A 64 25.42 14.18 1.09
CA LEU A 64 24.78 12.88 1.08
C LEU A 64 23.36 12.96 0.52
N PHE A 65 22.53 13.85 1.05
CA PHE A 65 21.14 13.97 0.58
C PHE A 65 21.04 14.70 -0.76
N PHE A 66 21.94 15.62 -1.07
CA PHE A 66 22.06 16.18 -2.42
C PHE A 66 22.30 15.05 -3.45
N VAL A 67 23.23 14.15 -3.18
CA VAL A 67 23.55 13.04 -4.09
C VAL A 67 22.40 12.02 -4.13
N GLN A 68 21.69 11.76 -3.03
CA GLN A 68 20.49 10.93 -3.05
C GLN A 68 19.43 11.51 -4.01
N GLY A 69 19.17 12.82 -3.93
CA GLY A 69 18.25 13.50 -4.85
C GLY A 69 18.67 13.39 -6.31
N PHE A 70 19.96 13.57 -6.57
CA PHE A 70 20.55 13.41 -7.90
C PHE A 70 20.37 11.99 -8.44
N VAL A 71 20.62 10.96 -7.63
CA VAL A 71 20.50 9.55 -7.99
C VAL A 71 19.03 9.15 -8.23
N HIS A 72 18.12 9.61 -7.37
CA HIS A 72 16.68 9.40 -7.59
C HIS A 72 16.23 9.97 -8.95
N ALA A 73 16.67 11.18 -9.27
CA ALA A 73 16.37 11.81 -10.56
C ALA A 73 17.05 11.08 -11.74
N GLN A 74 18.29 10.57 -11.58
CA GLN A 74 18.95 9.77 -12.61
C GLN A 74 18.11 8.59 -13.07
N ASP A 75 17.49 7.87 -12.12
CA ASP A 75 16.79 6.62 -12.38
C ASP A 75 15.28 6.79 -12.54
N ARG A 76 14.66 7.78 -11.89
CA ARG A 76 13.22 7.82 -11.66
C ARG A 76 12.56 9.18 -11.91
N LEU A 77 13.20 10.12 -12.61
CA LEU A 77 12.71 11.51 -12.75
C LEU A 77 11.25 11.60 -13.24
N PHE A 78 10.86 10.75 -14.20
CA PHE A 78 9.47 10.78 -14.68
C PHE A 78 8.49 10.34 -13.60
N GLN A 79 8.81 9.28 -12.84
CA GLN A 79 8.00 8.83 -11.71
C GLN A 79 7.86 9.96 -10.67
N MET A 80 8.95 10.64 -10.34
CA MET A 80 8.94 11.77 -9.40
C MET A 80 8.03 12.91 -9.90
N ASP A 81 8.21 13.35 -11.15
CA ASP A 81 7.40 14.43 -11.73
C ASP A 81 5.92 14.04 -11.85
N PHE A 82 5.64 12.80 -12.21
CA PHE A 82 4.27 12.28 -12.25
C PHE A 82 3.62 12.29 -10.86
N SER A 83 4.34 11.81 -9.84
CA SER A 83 3.86 11.76 -8.45
C SER A 83 3.55 13.15 -7.91
N ARG A 84 4.43 14.15 -8.08
CA ARG A 84 4.15 15.50 -7.60
C ARG A 84 2.98 16.16 -8.32
N ARG A 85 2.79 15.89 -9.64
CA ARG A 85 1.63 16.38 -10.39
C ARG A 85 0.34 15.71 -9.93
N LEU A 86 0.40 14.40 -9.65
CA LEU A 86 -0.71 13.67 -9.06
C LEU A 86 -1.13 14.33 -7.74
N VAL A 87 -0.20 14.48 -6.80
CA VAL A 87 -0.46 15.09 -5.48
C VAL A 87 -1.05 16.50 -5.59
N ALA A 88 -0.56 17.28 -6.55
CA ALA A 88 -0.99 18.66 -6.76
C ALA A 88 -2.30 18.79 -7.57
N GLY A 89 -2.90 17.69 -8.05
CA GLY A 89 -4.04 17.74 -8.97
C GLY A 89 -3.69 18.49 -10.26
N ARG A 90 -2.58 18.12 -10.92
CA ARG A 90 -2.01 18.78 -12.10
C ARG A 90 -1.68 17.79 -13.22
N LEU A 91 -2.28 16.61 -13.22
CA LEU A 91 -2.07 15.61 -14.27
C LEU A 91 -2.66 16.05 -15.61
N ALA A 92 -3.77 16.79 -15.63
CA ALA A 92 -4.42 17.28 -16.83
C ALA A 92 -3.53 18.22 -17.65
N GLU A 93 -2.55 18.90 -17.03
CA GLU A 93 -1.57 19.73 -17.73
C GLU A 93 -0.71 18.94 -18.73
N VAL A 94 -0.53 17.65 -18.50
CA VAL A 94 0.33 16.78 -19.31
C VAL A 94 -0.45 15.68 -20.03
N LEU A 95 -1.53 15.18 -19.43
CA LEU A 95 -2.35 14.09 -19.95
C LEU A 95 -3.62 14.57 -20.69
N GLY A 96 -4.08 15.79 -20.44
CA GLY A 96 -5.28 16.35 -21.06
C GLY A 96 -6.58 15.99 -20.32
N PRO A 97 -7.75 16.09 -21.00
CA PRO A 97 -9.06 16.02 -20.36
C PRO A 97 -9.35 14.77 -19.53
N GLN A 98 -8.73 13.64 -19.88
CA GLN A 98 -8.94 12.36 -19.19
C GLN A 98 -8.46 12.35 -17.74
N ALA A 99 -7.61 13.31 -17.34
CA ALA A 99 -7.09 13.41 -15.99
C ALA A 99 -7.84 14.45 -15.12
N VAL A 100 -8.81 15.19 -15.68
CA VAL A 100 -9.48 16.28 -14.97
C VAL A 100 -10.20 15.80 -13.72
N GLU A 101 -10.89 14.66 -13.77
CA GLU A 101 -11.62 14.14 -12.60
C GLU A 101 -10.66 13.73 -11.47
N ALA A 102 -9.50 13.14 -11.80
CA ALA A 102 -8.49 12.86 -10.80
C ALA A 102 -7.92 14.15 -10.19
N ASP A 103 -7.67 15.17 -11.01
CA ASP A 103 -7.18 16.46 -10.53
C ASP A 103 -8.19 17.17 -9.64
N ARG A 104 -9.50 17.13 -9.98
CA ARG A 104 -10.56 17.67 -9.13
C ARG A 104 -10.53 17.09 -7.72
N TRP A 105 -10.47 15.77 -7.63
CA TRP A 105 -10.37 15.05 -6.33
C TRP A 105 -9.22 15.52 -5.49
N LEU A 106 -8.02 15.53 -6.08
CA LEU A 106 -6.80 15.87 -5.37
C LEU A 106 -6.77 17.35 -4.97
N ARG A 107 -7.42 18.22 -5.77
CA ARG A 107 -7.64 19.63 -5.40
C ARG A 107 -8.60 19.75 -4.22
N VAL A 108 -9.68 18.99 -4.21
CA VAL A 108 -10.61 18.99 -3.07
C VAL A 108 -9.94 18.49 -1.81
N LEU A 109 -9.23 17.35 -1.84
CA LEU A 109 -8.48 16.83 -0.69
C LEU A 109 -7.41 17.83 -0.21
N GLY A 110 -6.74 18.51 -1.16
CA GLY A 110 -5.79 19.56 -0.83
C GLY A 110 -4.46 19.08 -0.26
N LEU A 111 -4.01 17.87 -0.59
CA LEU A 111 -2.75 17.30 -0.08
C LEU A 111 -1.56 18.23 -0.34
N ARG A 112 -1.51 18.87 -1.51
CA ARG A 112 -0.48 19.86 -1.85
C ARG A 112 -0.55 21.09 -0.96
N ARG A 113 -1.74 21.59 -0.66
CA ARG A 113 -1.93 22.77 0.21
C ARG A 113 -1.46 22.50 1.65
N VAL A 114 -1.71 21.28 2.14
CA VAL A 114 -1.21 20.84 3.45
C VAL A 114 0.32 20.79 3.42
N ALA A 115 0.92 20.14 2.43
CA ALA A 115 2.37 20.03 2.28
C ALA A 115 3.07 21.43 2.21
N GLU A 116 2.46 22.41 1.55
CA GLU A 116 2.98 23.77 1.51
C GLU A 116 2.99 24.46 2.88
N LYS A 117 1.96 24.22 3.69
CA LYS A 117 1.91 24.71 5.08
C LYS A 117 2.97 24.01 5.96
N GLU A 118 3.23 22.73 5.76
CA GLU A 118 4.21 21.94 6.51
C GLU A 118 5.65 22.41 6.29
N VAL A 119 5.98 23.01 5.13
CA VAL A 119 7.31 23.58 4.89
C VAL A 119 7.71 24.60 5.97
N ALA A 120 6.75 25.27 6.60
CA ALA A 120 7.01 26.22 7.68
C ALA A 120 7.17 25.57 9.06
N LEU A 121 6.75 24.32 9.23
CA LEU A 121 6.73 23.60 10.51
C LEU A 121 7.97 22.73 10.73
N ILE A 122 8.58 22.20 9.65
CA ILE A 122 9.80 21.39 9.76
C ILE A 122 10.95 22.22 10.36
N ASP A 123 11.78 21.57 11.15
CA ASP A 123 12.92 22.19 11.81
C ASP A 123 14.01 22.66 10.80
N VAL A 124 15.02 23.34 11.31
CA VAL A 124 16.08 23.94 10.47
C VAL A 124 16.92 22.84 9.80
N GLU A 125 17.33 21.81 10.54
CA GLU A 125 18.16 20.73 10.01
C GLU A 125 17.42 19.98 8.90
N THR A 126 16.22 19.53 9.18
CA THR A 126 15.35 18.83 8.21
C THR A 126 15.13 19.67 6.95
N ARG A 127 14.90 20.98 7.14
CA ARG A 127 14.73 21.90 6.00
C ARG A 127 15.98 21.98 5.13
N GLU A 128 17.17 22.07 5.73
CA GLU A 128 18.45 22.11 5.01
C GLU A 128 18.70 20.81 4.25
N LEU A 129 18.44 19.65 4.87
CA LEU A 129 18.58 18.34 4.21
C LEU A 129 17.58 18.16 3.05
N MET A 130 16.35 18.61 3.21
CA MET A 130 15.35 18.59 2.14
C MET A 130 15.69 19.56 1.00
N LEU A 131 16.27 20.72 1.31
CA LEU A 131 16.79 21.65 0.29
C LEU A 131 17.97 21.05 -0.47
N ALA A 132 18.89 20.39 0.23
CA ALA A 132 20.01 19.69 -0.40
C ALA A 132 19.50 18.60 -1.35
N TYR A 133 18.56 17.77 -0.91
CA TYR A 133 17.93 16.77 -1.77
C TYR A 133 17.27 17.38 -3.01
N ALA A 134 16.46 18.44 -2.84
CA ALA A 134 15.85 19.16 -3.96
C ALA A 134 16.91 19.76 -4.89
N GLY A 135 18.02 20.27 -4.34
CA GLY A 135 19.18 20.72 -5.08
C GLY A 135 19.77 19.65 -5.98
N GLY A 136 19.92 18.43 -5.46
CA GLY A 136 20.41 17.26 -6.21
C GLY A 136 19.48 16.85 -7.35
N VAL A 137 18.18 16.79 -7.11
CA VAL A 137 17.17 16.55 -8.16
C VAL A 137 17.30 17.61 -9.26
N ASN A 138 17.37 18.87 -8.87
CA ASN A 138 17.45 20.00 -9.79
C ASN A 138 18.77 20.02 -10.59
N ALA A 139 19.87 19.62 -9.97
CA ALA A 139 21.15 19.49 -10.67
C ALA A 139 21.07 18.45 -11.80
N TYR A 140 20.27 17.40 -11.65
CA TYR A 140 20.02 16.44 -12.73
C TYR A 140 19.08 17.01 -13.80
N VAL A 141 18.00 17.69 -13.42
CA VAL A 141 17.05 18.34 -14.34
C VAL A 141 17.77 19.36 -15.25
N ASP A 142 18.65 20.17 -14.68
CA ASP A 142 19.41 21.20 -15.39
C ASP A 142 20.36 20.60 -16.45
N ARG A 143 20.79 19.34 -16.31
CA ARG A 143 21.59 18.65 -17.33
C ARG A 143 20.82 18.28 -18.61
N GLY A 144 19.49 18.32 -18.56
CA GLY A 144 18.61 18.12 -19.72
C GLY A 144 18.57 16.71 -20.30
N LYS A 145 19.12 15.69 -19.62
CA LYS A 145 18.99 14.29 -20.00
C LYS A 145 17.66 13.74 -19.48
N LEU A 146 16.58 14.06 -20.19
CA LEU A 146 15.23 13.69 -19.77
C LEU A 146 14.86 12.29 -20.24
N PRO A 147 14.19 11.48 -19.36
CA PRO A 147 13.56 10.21 -19.72
C PRO A 147 12.63 10.30 -20.95
N LEU A 148 12.40 9.16 -21.57
CA LEU A 148 11.59 9.01 -22.78
C LEU A 148 10.21 9.67 -22.69
N GLU A 149 9.58 9.53 -21.55
CA GLU A 149 8.20 9.96 -21.26
C GLU A 149 8.02 11.47 -21.45
N PHE A 150 9.01 12.27 -21.07
CA PHE A 150 8.98 13.71 -21.30
C PHE A 150 8.94 14.07 -22.79
N SER A 151 9.65 13.30 -23.62
CA SER A 151 9.62 13.48 -25.08
C SER A 151 8.29 13.05 -25.68
N LEU A 152 7.70 11.93 -25.20
CA LEU A 152 6.38 11.46 -25.62
C LEU A 152 5.28 12.43 -25.24
N LEU A 153 5.30 12.93 -24.02
CA LEU A 153 4.32 13.88 -23.50
C LEU A 153 4.61 15.33 -23.87
N ARG A 154 5.79 15.64 -24.48
CA ARG A 154 6.19 16.95 -24.98
C ARG A 154 6.12 18.05 -23.92
N TYR A 155 6.74 17.79 -22.74
CA TYR A 155 6.90 18.79 -21.70
C TYR A 155 8.25 18.64 -21.00
N ARG A 156 8.58 19.57 -20.12
CA ARG A 156 9.76 19.51 -19.26
C ARG A 156 9.35 19.54 -17.80
N PRO A 157 10.09 18.84 -16.92
CA PRO A 157 9.84 18.90 -15.49
C PRO A 157 10.18 20.30 -14.96
N GLU A 158 9.40 20.74 -13.99
CA GLU A 158 9.70 21.93 -13.19
C GLU A 158 10.81 21.62 -12.18
N ARG A 159 11.36 22.63 -11.54
CA ARG A 159 12.31 22.43 -10.44
C ARG A 159 11.61 21.82 -9.24
N TRP A 160 12.29 20.88 -8.60
CA TRP A 160 11.81 20.21 -7.40
C TRP A 160 11.85 21.15 -6.19
N GLN A 161 10.85 21.07 -5.33
CA GLN A 161 10.69 21.86 -4.11
C GLN A 161 10.46 20.94 -2.91
N ILE A 162 10.68 21.41 -1.68
CA ILE A 162 10.40 20.68 -0.45
C ILE A 162 8.95 20.20 -0.42
N ALA A 163 8.00 21.06 -0.77
CA ALA A 163 6.58 20.71 -0.79
C ALA A 163 6.23 19.56 -1.76
N ASP A 164 7.08 19.25 -2.75
CA ASP A 164 6.90 18.08 -3.62
C ASP A 164 7.19 16.79 -2.86
N SER A 165 8.20 16.80 -1.99
CA SER A 165 8.56 15.66 -1.14
C SER A 165 7.53 15.45 -0.02
N LEU A 166 7.13 16.52 0.68
CA LEU A 166 6.10 16.45 1.73
C LEU A 166 4.76 16.00 1.17
N GLY A 167 4.38 16.53 0.00
CA GLY A 167 3.15 16.12 -0.68
C GLY A 167 3.12 14.64 -1.04
N TRP A 168 4.28 14.05 -1.36
CA TRP A 168 4.36 12.61 -1.64
C TRP A 168 4.08 11.77 -0.39
N ILE A 169 4.53 12.22 0.80
CA ILE A 169 4.16 11.60 2.08
C ILE A 169 2.63 11.63 2.26
N LYS A 170 2.00 12.80 2.08
CA LYS A 170 0.53 12.95 2.18
C LYS A 170 -0.24 12.04 1.23
N TYR A 171 0.27 11.84 0.02
CA TYR A 171 -0.36 10.91 -0.91
C TYR A 171 -0.22 9.45 -0.47
N MET A 172 0.91 9.07 0.10
CA MET A 172 1.07 7.74 0.70
C MET A 172 0.12 7.55 1.88
N ASP A 173 -0.03 8.56 2.72
CA ASP A 173 -1.04 8.58 3.78
C ASP A 173 -2.44 8.34 3.22
N TRP A 174 -2.84 9.06 2.17
CA TRP A 174 -4.11 8.88 1.50
C TRP A 174 -4.28 7.47 0.93
N SER A 175 -3.25 6.93 0.30
CA SER A 175 -3.31 5.62 -0.35
C SER A 175 -3.47 4.46 0.63
N LEU A 176 -3.08 4.66 1.89
CA LEU A 176 -3.10 3.66 2.96
C LEU A 176 -4.25 3.87 3.96
N ALA A 177 -4.92 5.04 3.95
CA ALA A 177 -6.08 5.33 4.78
C ALA A 177 -7.35 5.22 3.93
N ALA A 178 -8.28 4.33 4.27
CA ALA A 178 -9.47 4.12 3.46
C ALA A 178 -10.63 3.53 4.25
N ASN A 179 -11.17 4.28 5.20
CA ASN A 179 -12.42 3.88 5.86
C ASN A 179 -13.63 4.77 5.51
N TRP A 180 -13.42 6.00 5.04
CA TRP A 180 -14.49 6.92 4.66
C TRP A 180 -15.52 6.31 3.67
N GLU A 181 -15.06 5.52 2.70
CA GLU A 181 -15.94 4.90 1.70
C GLU A 181 -16.77 3.75 2.29
N ALA A 182 -16.25 3.09 3.33
CA ALA A 182 -16.96 2.04 4.05
C ALA A 182 -18.08 2.61 4.94
N GLU A 183 -17.88 3.80 5.52
CA GLU A 183 -18.94 4.53 6.25
C GLU A 183 -20.13 4.84 5.35
N LEU A 184 -19.85 5.40 4.16
CA LEU A 184 -20.90 5.72 3.18
C LEU A 184 -21.63 4.45 2.70
N LEU A 185 -20.90 3.37 2.38
CA LEU A 185 -21.52 2.12 1.96
C LEU A 185 -22.39 1.53 3.09
N ARG A 186 -21.91 1.58 4.32
CA ARG A 186 -22.66 1.06 5.48
C ARG A 186 -23.94 1.88 5.72
N ALA A 187 -23.86 3.21 5.60
CA ALA A 187 -25.05 4.07 5.68
C ALA A 187 -26.08 3.68 4.63
N GLN A 188 -25.68 3.40 3.40
CA GLN A 188 -26.57 2.95 2.32
C GLN A 188 -27.16 1.55 2.61
N LEU A 189 -26.34 0.61 3.09
CA LEU A 189 -26.84 -0.72 3.49
C LEU A 189 -27.86 -0.60 4.62
N ILE A 190 -27.63 0.25 5.61
CA ILE A 190 -28.60 0.52 6.69
C ILE A 190 -29.89 1.12 6.13
N ALA A 191 -29.79 2.11 5.25
CA ALA A 191 -30.97 2.77 4.66
C ALA A 191 -31.83 1.81 3.84
N GLN A 192 -31.22 0.87 3.14
CA GLN A 192 -31.92 -0.03 2.21
C GLN A 192 -32.32 -1.37 2.83
N LEU A 193 -31.52 -1.93 3.73
CA LEU A 193 -31.75 -3.24 4.36
C LEU A 193 -32.31 -3.14 5.78
N GLY A 194 -32.22 -1.97 6.39
CA GLY A 194 -32.44 -1.75 7.81
C GLY A 194 -31.21 -2.11 8.67
N PRO A 195 -31.11 -1.54 9.90
CA PRO A 195 -29.91 -1.64 10.73
C PRO A 195 -29.55 -3.08 11.13
N GLU A 196 -30.54 -3.92 11.40
CA GLU A 196 -30.31 -5.30 11.84
C GLU A 196 -29.69 -6.17 10.73
N ARG A 197 -30.20 -6.08 9.50
CA ARG A 197 -29.65 -6.86 8.35
C ARG A 197 -28.29 -6.32 7.92
N ALA A 198 -28.13 -4.99 7.88
CA ALA A 198 -26.85 -4.37 7.58
C ALA A 198 -25.77 -4.80 8.59
N ALA A 199 -26.11 -4.82 9.89
CA ALA A 199 -25.21 -5.27 10.93
C ALA A 199 -24.78 -6.74 10.80
N GLN A 200 -25.65 -7.61 10.29
CA GLN A 200 -25.30 -9.03 10.04
C GLN A 200 -24.28 -9.19 8.91
N LEU A 201 -24.21 -8.25 7.97
CA LEU A 201 -23.23 -8.26 6.88
C LEU A 201 -21.83 -7.84 7.32
N ASP A 202 -21.69 -7.15 8.45
CA ASP A 202 -20.41 -6.85 9.05
C ASP A 202 -19.90 -8.05 9.86
N ALA A 203 -18.72 -8.56 9.54
CA ALA A 203 -18.11 -9.66 10.26
C ALA A 203 -17.09 -9.15 11.28
N PRO A 204 -17.06 -9.65 12.51
CA PRO A 204 -16.02 -9.36 13.47
C PRO A 204 -14.68 -9.94 13.01
N TYR A 205 -13.59 -9.39 13.52
CA TYR A 205 -12.29 -10.03 13.39
C TYR A 205 -12.36 -11.42 14.02
N PRO A 206 -11.94 -12.50 13.29
CA PRO A 206 -11.98 -13.85 13.84
C PRO A 206 -11.21 -13.95 15.16
N PRO A 207 -11.87 -14.32 16.27
CA PRO A 207 -11.25 -14.26 17.61
C PRO A 207 -10.09 -15.25 17.78
N GLU A 208 -10.04 -16.31 16.97
CA GLU A 208 -8.96 -17.28 16.95
C GLU A 208 -7.73 -16.84 16.17
N ASN A 209 -7.85 -15.78 15.35
CA ASN A 209 -6.72 -15.29 14.57
C ASN A 209 -5.80 -14.43 15.44
N PRO A 210 -4.48 -14.47 15.18
CA PRO A 210 -3.50 -13.73 15.96
C PRO A 210 -3.70 -12.21 15.89
N ILE A 211 -3.47 -11.54 17.02
CA ILE A 211 -3.33 -10.08 17.11
C ILE A 211 -1.86 -9.69 17.03
N ALA A 212 -1.57 -8.44 16.66
CA ALA A 212 -0.19 -8.00 16.41
C ALA A 212 0.67 -8.00 17.68
N ILE A 213 0.11 -7.57 18.80
CA ILE A 213 0.75 -7.69 20.11
C ILE A 213 0.16 -8.92 20.83
N PRO A 214 0.98 -9.95 21.12
CA PRO A 214 0.51 -11.18 21.75
C PRO A 214 -0.17 -10.93 23.10
N PRO A 215 -1.11 -11.82 23.54
CA PRO A 215 -1.71 -11.72 24.87
C PRO A 215 -0.68 -11.79 25.98
N GLY A 216 -0.98 -11.16 27.11
CA GLY A 216 -0.13 -11.13 28.31
C GLY A 216 0.73 -9.88 28.46
N VAL A 217 0.57 -8.91 27.56
CA VAL A 217 1.11 -7.55 27.75
C VAL A 217 0.23 -6.81 28.78
N ASP A 218 0.86 -6.20 29.78
CA ASP A 218 0.16 -5.43 30.83
C ASP A 218 -0.20 -4.02 30.32
N TRP A 219 -1.48 -3.79 30.10
CA TRP A 219 -2.03 -2.49 29.70
C TRP A 219 -2.52 -1.64 30.89
N SER A 220 -2.24 -2.01 32.12
CA SER A 220 -2.75 -1.31 33.30
C SER A 220 -2.34 0.17 33.40
N HIS A 221 -1.25 0.54 32.72
CA HIS A 221 -0.76 1.91 32.61
C HIS A 221 -1.49 2.75 31.55
N VAL A 222 -2.13 2.11 30.58
CA VAL A 222 -2.82 2.78 29.46
C VAL A 222 -4.12 3.40 29.93
N GLY A 223 -4.37 4.64 29.54
CA GLY A 223 -5.58 5.37 29.90
C GLY A 223 -5.60 5.90 31.34
N SER A 224 -4.49 5.82 32.10
CA SER A 224 -4.42 6.36 33.46
C SER A 224 -4.57 7.88 33.54
N GLY A 225 -4.33 8.60 32.48
CA GLY A 225 -4.51 10.06 32.32
C GLY A 225 -5.65 10.47 31.40
N ALA A 226 -6.32 9.55 30.72
CA ALA A 226 -7.35 9.82 29.74
C ALA A 226 -8.74 9.48 30.29
N LEU A 227 -9.75 10.15 29.75
CA LEU A 227 -11.15 9.82 29.97
C LEU A 227 -11.36 8.34 29.63
N LYS A 228 -11.69 7.53 30.67
CA LYS A 228 -12.14 6.16 30.44
C LYS A 228 -13.28 6.20 29.43
N GLN A 229 -13.04 5.82 28.21
CA GLN A 229 -14.11 5.44 27.31
C GLN A 229 -14.71 4.18 27.91
N ALA A 230 -15.95 4.29 28.38
CA ALA A 230 -16.69 3.11 28.76
C ALA A 230 -16.81 2.24 27.50
N GLY A 231 -15.97 1.23 27.41
CA GLY A 231 -15.95 0.30 26.30
C GLY A 231 -17.25 -0.47 26.25
N ALA A 232 -18.24 0.05 25.60
CA ALA A 232 -19.31 -0.76 25.07
C ALA A 232 -18.74 -1.50 23.84
N ALA A 233 -17.97 -2.54 24.10
CA ALA A 233 -17.64 -3.52 23.08
C ALA A 233 -18.94 -4.03 22.49
N ARG A 234 -19.31 -3.56 21.32
CA ARG A 234 -20.39 -4.12 20.53
C ARG A 234 -19.82 -4.77 19.30
N PRO A 235 -20.23 -5.99 18.99
CA PRO A 235 -19.64 -6.79 17.93
C PRO A 235 -20.18 -6.36 16.56
N PHE A 236 -19.65 -5.30 15.99
CA PHE A 236 -19.91 -5.00 14.58
C PHE A 236 -18.68 -4.37 13.98
N THR A 237 -18.05 -5.08 13.07
CA THR A 237 -16.80 -4.74 12.44
C THR A 237 -16.97 -4.75 10.93
N GLY A 238 -16.48 -3.75 10.28
CA GLY A 238 -16.41 -3.68 8.82
C GLY A 238 -15.08 -3.06 8.38
N PRO A 239 -14.60 -3.36 7.21
CA PRO A 239 -13.21 -3.24 6.84
C PRO A 239 -12.80 -1.90 6.23
N PRO A 240 -11.57 -1.48 6.36
CA PRO A 240 -10.93 -0.53 5.47
C PRO A 240 -9.98 -1.18 4.50
N ALA A 241 -9.46 -0.37 3.63
CA ALA A 241 -8.39 -0.56 2.66
C ALA A 241 -8.76 -1.23 1.34
N GLN A 242 -8.15 -0.71 0.31
CA GLN A 242 -8.26 -1.21 -1.06
C GLN A 242 -7.94 -2.71 -1.11
N ALA A 243 -8.69 -3.47 -1.90
CA ALA A 243 -8.51 -4.91 -2.00
C ALA A 243 -7.06 -5.29 -2.29
N GLY A 244 -6.49 -6.11 -1.41
CA GLY A 244 -5.14 -6.63 -1.53
C GLY A 244 -4.03 -5.71 -1.03
N LEU A 245 -4.28 -4.44 -0.66
CA LEU A 245 -3.29 -3.63 0.06
C LEU A 245 -3.01 -4.27 1.42
N GLY A 246 -1.75 -4.36 1.75
CA GLY A 246 -1.32 -4.94 2.99
C GLY A 246 0.19 -5.01 3.09
N SER A 247 0.66 -5.78 4.03
CA SER A 247 2.09 -6.10 4.21
C SER A 247 2.21 -7.24 5.20
N ASN A 248 3.37 -7.88 5.27
CA ASN A 248 3.71 -8.75 6.37
C ASN A 248 5.00 -8.27 7.03
N ASN A 249 5.03 -8.30 8.35
CA ASN A 249 6.27 -8.30 9.11
C ASN A 249 6.22 -9.40 10.15
N TRP A 250 7.35 -10.05 10.39
CA TRP A 250 7.53 -10.88 11.58
C TRP A 250 8.96 -10.79 12.06
N ALA A 251 9.12 -10.78 13.37
CA ALA A 251 10.41 -10.81 14.02
C ALA A 251 10.43 -11.90 15.08
N VAL A 252 11.57 -12.58 15.20
CA VAL A 252 11.80 -13.57 16.27
C VAL A 252 13.08 -13.25 17.02
N ARG A 253 13.09 -13.51 18.33
CA ARG A 253 14.29 -13.37 19.17
C ARG A 253 15.30 -14.49 18.88
N GLY A 254 16.54 -14.24 19.28
CA GLY A 254 17.64 -15.19 19.12
C GLY A 254 17.38 -16.60 19.68
N THR A 255 16.45 -16.74 20.63
CA THR A 255 16.04 -18.06 21.16
C THR A 255 15.30 -18.94 20.14
N HIS A 256 14.86 -18.38 19.02
CA HIS A 256 14.18 -19.08 17.93
C HIS A 256 15.03 -19.18 16.67
N THR A 257 16.29 -18.75 16.71
CA THR A 257 17.14 -18.65 15.51
C THR A 257 18.41 -19.45 15.64
N ALA A 258 18.89 -20.01 14.54
CA ALA A 258 20.17 -20.73 14.47
C ALA A 258 21.39 -19.83 14.76
N SER A 259 21.27 -18.52 14.56
CA SER A 259 22.33 -17.54 14.81
C SER A 259 22.42 -17.10 16.27
N GLY A 260 21.39 -17.33 17.08
CA GLY A 260 21.26 -16.82 18.44
C GLY A 260 20.99 -15.32 18.53
N ALA A 261 20.70 -14.64 17.40
CA ALA A 261 20.33 -13.23 17.33
C ALA A 261 19.01 -13.05 16.56
N PRO A 262 18.31 -11.91 16.70
CA PRO A 262 17.01 -11.73 16.04
C PRO A 262 17.06 -11.83 14.52
N LEU A 263 15.98 -12.33 13.94
CA LEU A 263 15.65 -12.23 12.53
C LEU A 263 14.39 -11.40 12.37
N LEU A 264 14.37 -10.52 11.38
CA LEU A 264 13.19 -9.73 11.00
C LEU A 264 12.93 -9.89 9.50
N ALA A 265 11.71 -10.23 9.12
CA ALA A 265 11.26 -10.24 7.73
C ALA A 265 10.19 -9.20 7.49
N SER A 266 10.19 -8.65 6.28
CA SER A 266 9.17 -7.71 5.81
C SER A 266 8.89 -7.89 4.34
N ASP A 267 7.63 -7.77 3.95
CA ASP A 267 7.21 -7.63 2.58
C ASP A 267 5.98 -6.70 2.51
N MET A 268 6.11 -5.63 1.71
CA MET A 268 5.07 -4.62 1.57
C MET A 268 4.24 -4.89 0.33
N HIS A 269 2.92 -5.03 0.51
CA HIS A 269 1.98 -5.33 -0.57
C HIS A 269 1.34 -4.05 -1.06
N LEU A 270 1.84 -3.56 -2.17
CA LEU A 270 1.40 -2.34 -2.83
C LEU A 270 1.13 -2.62 -4.32
N PRO A 271 0.56 -1.68 -5.09
CA PRO A 271 0.36 -1.88 -6.51
C PRO A 271 1.66 -2.22 -7.23
N LEU A 272 1.65 -3.37 -7.93
CA LEU A 272 2.78 -3.87 -8.72
C LEU A 272 2.82 -3.16 -10.06
N GLY A 273 3.78 -2.27 -10.24
CA GLY A 273 3.96 -1.48 -11.45
C GLY A 273 5.42 -1.38 -11.86
N ILE A 274 5.68 -0.75 -13.00
CA ILE A 274 7.01 -0.40 -13.48
C ILE A 274 7.07 1.09 -13.82
N PRO A 275 7.97 1.86 -13.20
CA PRO A 275 8.93 1.45 -12.17
C PRO A 275 8.28 1.08 -10.83
N ALA A 276 9.02 0.40 -9.97
CA ALA A 276 8.60 0.09 -8.60
C ALA A 276 8.37 1.36 -7.78
N ILE A 277 7.53 1.26 -6.74
CA ILE A 277 7.36 2.36 -5.78
C ILE A 277 8.62 2.57 -4.93
N TRP A 278 9.25 1.48 -4.52
CA TRP A 278 10.46 1.50 -3.71
C TRP A 278 11.71 1.60 -4.57
N TYR A 279 12.73 2.24 -3.99
CA TYR A 279 14.05 2.39 -4.55
C TYR A 279 15.08 1.99 -3.50
N GLU A 280 15.89 0.96 -3.78
CA GLU A 280 16.91 0.48 -2.86
C GLU A 280 18.16 1.34 -2.99
N ASN A 281 18.70 1.83 -1.87
CA ASN A 281 19.93 2.59 -1.83
C ASN A 281 20.62 2.51 -0.47
N HIS A 282 21.92 2.81 -0.46
CA HIS A 282 22.76 2.90 0.74
C HIS A 282 23.32 4.30 0.84
N LEU A 283 23.15 4.93 1.99
CA LEU A 283 23.54 6.29 2.31
C LEU A 283 24.59 6.27 3.41
N CYS A 284 25.83 6.70 3.11
CA CYS A 284 26.95 6.73 4.04
C CYS A 284 27.62 8.10 4.00
N GLY A 285 27.46 8.90 5.07
CA GLY A 285 28.07 10.22 5.20
C GLY A 285 27.75 10.91 6.52
N GLY A 286 28.71 11.66 7.07
CA GLY A 286 28.57 12.25 8.39
C GLY A 286 28.36 11.17 9.46
N ASP A 287 27.30 11.30 10.24
CA ASP A 287 26.84 10.34 11.24
C ASP A 287 25.76 9.37 10.74
N TYR A 288 25.51 9.35 9.42
CA TYR A 288 24.45 8.57 8.81
C TYR A 288 25.03 7.43 7.95
N ASP A 289 24.70 6.19 8.29
CA ASP A 289 25.11 5.00 7.55
C ASP A 289 23.96 4.00 7.52
N VAL A 290 23.11 4.11 6.49
CA VAL A 290 21.81 3.42 6.41
C VAL A 290 21.58 2.84 5.03
N THR A 291 21.19 1.56 4.96
CA THR A 291 20.80 0.90 3.72
C THR A 291 19.37 0.39 3.78
N GLY A 292 18.67 0.44 2.67
CA GLY A 292 17.29 -0.02 2.56
C GLY A 292 16.51 0.63 1.43
N LEU A 293 15.21 0.79 1.67
CA LEU A 293 14.24 1.26 0.71
C LEU A 293 13.87 2.73 0.98
N SER A 294 13.99 3.55 -0.02
CA SER A 294 13.46 4.93 -0.05
C SER A 294 12.29 5.03 -1.02
N MET A 295 11.47 6.05 -0.85
CA MET A 295 10.52 6.51 -1.87
C MET A 295 11.20 7.59 -2.72
N VAL A 296 11.18 7.41 -4.06
CA VAL A 296 11.75 8.44 -4.94
C VAL A 296 10.93 9.73 -4.86
N GLY A 297 11.60 10.83 -4.60
CA GLY A 297 10.96 12.11 -4.32
C GLY A 297 11.00 12.49 -2.83
N MET A 298 11.39 11.56 -1.95
CA MET A 298 11.58 11.81 -0.54
C MET A 298 13.01 11.43 -0.12
N PRO A 299 13.74 12.27 0.62
CA PRO A 299 15.00 11.87 1.25
C PRO A 299 14.78 10.88 2.39
N ALA A 300 15.86 10.23 2.84
CA ALA A 300 15.94 9.21 3.87
C ALA A 300 15.56 7.78 3.41
N ILE A 301 15.80 6.82 4.29
CA ILE A 301 15.44 5.40 4.16
C ILE A 301 14.18 5.15 5.00
N ILE A 302 13.14 4.66 4.35
CA ILE A 302 11.86 4.37 5.01
C ILE A 302 11.93 3.03 5.73
N ALA A 303 12.28 1.95 5.05
CA ALA A 303 12.45 0.63 5.64
C ALA A 303 13.85 0.12 5.34
N GLY A 304 14.55 -0.38 6.35
CA GLY A 304 15.93 -0.78 6.17
C GLY A 304 16.67 -1.04 7.47
N ARG A 305 17.93 -0.75 7.46
CA ARG A 305 18.79 -0.88 8.64
C ARG A 305 19.96 0.11 8.62
N ASN A 306 20.45 0.43 9.79
CA ASN A 306 21.81 0.94 9.99
C ASN A 306 22.73 -0.17 10.52
N GLY A 307 23.83 0.17 11.17
CA GLY A 307 24.76 -0.79 11.76
C GLY A 307 24.25 -1.47 13.05
N ARG A 308 23.09 -1.05 13.59
CA ARG A 308 22.62 -1.46 14.92
C ARG A 308 21.16 -1.91 14.95
N VAL A 309 20.29 -1.26 14.20
CA VAL A 309 18.84 -1.48 14.20
C VAL A 309 18.35 -1.75 12.79
N ALA A 310 17.42 -2.69 12.64
CA ALA A 310 16.64 -2.92 11.43
C ALA A 310 15.16 -2.64 11.70
N TRP A 311 14.45 -2.09 10.71
CA TRP A 311 13.05 -1.72 10.85
C TRP A 311 12.25 -1.87 9.56
N ALA A 312 10.95 -2.13 9.72
CA ALA A 312 10.02 -2.24 8.63
C ALA A 312 8.57 -1.96 9.08
N TYR A 313 7.68 -1.74 8.12
CA TYR A 313 6.34 -1.25 8.35
C TYR A 313 5.26 -2.15 7.75
N THR A 314 4.11 -2.23 8.43
CA THR A 314 2.86 -2.70 7.84
C THR A 314 1.75 -1.71 8.16
N ALA A 315 0.82 -1.48 7.23
CA ALA A 315 -0.32 -0.61 7.51
C ALA A 315 -1.09 -1.11 8.76
N GLY A 316 -1.36 -0.19 9.69
CA GLY A 316 -1.99 -0.50 10.98
C GLY A 316 -3.50 -0.60 10.91
N PHE A 317 -4.12 0.18 10.02
CA PHE A 317 -5.56 0.28 9.79
C PHE A 317 -6.45 0.62 11.00
N PRO A 318 -6.02 1.40 11.99
CA PRO A 318 -6.99 1.98 12.89
C PRO A 318 -7.92 2.93 12.12
N ASP A 319 -9.06 3.20 12.69
CA ASP A 319 -10.05 4.10 12.12
C ASP A 319 -9.65 5.55 12.39
N THR A 320 -9.19 6.26 11.35
CA THR A 320 -8.66 7.62 11.45
C THR A 320 -9.40 8.63 10.57
N GLN A 321 -10.46 8.21 9.89
CA GLN A 321 -11.27 9.09 9.04
C GLN A 321 -12.72 9.05 9.49
N ASP A 322 -13.38 10.19 9.52
CA ASP A 322 -14.82 10.30 9.78
C ASP A 322 -15.51 11.17 8.73
N ILE A 323 -16.71 10.77 8.38
CA ILE A 323 -17.60 11.54 7.52
C ILE A 323 -18.59 12.33 8.37
N TYR A 324 -18.57 13.64 8.21
CA TYR A 324 -19.52 14.54 8.84
C TYR A 324 -20.57 15.00 7.81
N LEU A 325 -21.84 14.80 8.14
CA LEU A 325 -22.94 15.39 7.39
C LEU A 325 -23.01 16.88 7.72
N GLU A 326 -23.09 17.73 6.72
CA GLU A 326 -23.14 19.19 6.91
C GLU A 326 -24.49 19.78 6.53
N ARG A 327 -24.86 20.89 7.15
CA ARG A 327 -25.99 21.71 6.76
C ARG A 327 -25.49 23.04 6.24
N LEU A 328 -25.67 23.28 4.96
CA LEU A 328 -25.33 24.56 4.35
C LEU A 328 -26.52 25.52 4.42
N ASN A 329 -26.22 26.82 4.55
CA ASN A 329 -27.23 27.88 4.55
C ASN A 329 -27.71 28.18 3.11
N PRO A 330 -28.95 27.84 2.76
CA PRO A 330 -29.46 28.06 1.39
C PRO A 330 -29.70 29.54 1.09
N ASP A 331 -29.80 30.39 2.12
CA ASP A 331 -30.15 31.81 1.96
C ASP A 331 -28.91 32.71 1.92
N SER A 332 -27.72 32.14 2.04
CA SER A 332 -26.45 32.88 2.04
C SER A 332 -25.85 32.97 0.64
N GLU A 333 -25.40 34.17 0.24
CA GLU A 333 -24.61 34.36 -0.99
C GLU A 333 -23.23 33.70 -0.94
N HIS A 334 -22.70 33.48 0.28
CA HIS A 334 -21.44 32.80 0.52
C HIS A 334 -21.70 31.48 1.25
N PRO A 335 -21.04 30.39 0.91
CA PRO A 335 -21.20 29.12 1.61
C PRO A 335 -20.99 29.26 3.12
N GLN A 336 -22.06 28.97 3.88
CA GLN A 336 -22.05 28.91 5.33
C GLN A 336 -22.55 27.55 5.78
N TYR A 337 -21.94 27.00 6.80
CA TYR A 337 -22.38 25.75 7.42
C TYR A 337 -22.90 25.97 8.83
N LYS A 338 -23.84 25.15 9.26
CA LYS A 338 -24.38 25.21 10.61
C LYS A 338 -23.48 24.47 11.59
N PHE A 339 -23.16 25.10 12.73
CA PHE A 339 -22.54 24.43 13.86
C PHE A 339 -23.20 24.92 15.16
N GLN A 340 -23.78 23.97 15.91
CA GLN A 340 -24.63 24.26 17.06
C GLN A 340 -25.74 25.24 16.68
N ASP A 341 -25.83 26.39 17.35
CA ASP A 341 -26.88 27.37 17.12
C ASP A 341 -26.50 28.46 16.11
N ALA A 342 -25.32 28.44 15.53
CA ALA A 342 -24.79 29.48 14.66
C ALA A 342 -24.47 29.01 13.24
N TRP A 343 -24.53 29.95 12.28
CA TRP A 343 -23.99 29.82 10.96
C TRP A 343 -22.56 30.35 10.92
N HIS A 344 -21.65 29.58 10.33
CA HIS A 344 -20.24 29.90 10.19
C HIS A 344 -19.87 29.94 8.72
N ASP A 345 -19.03 30.90 8.33
CA ASP A 345 -18.54 30.98 6.96
C ASP A 345 -17.62 29.77 6.69
N ALA A 346 -17.83 29.11 5.56
CA ALA A 346 -16.93 28.11 5.03
C ALA A 346 -15.77 28.77 4.27
N GLU A 347 -14.59 28.19 4.34
CA GLU A 347 -13.50 28.60 3.46
C GLU A 347 -13.82 28.13 2.03
N VAL A 348 -13.75 29.05 1.07
CA VAL A 348 -14.00 28.74 -0.35
C VAL A 348 -12.79 29.08 -1.18
N LEU A 349 -12.23 28.03 -1.80
CA LEU A 349 -11.09 28.17 -2.71
C LEU A 349 -11.55 27.92 -4.14
N ARG A 350 -11.10 28.77 -5.05
CA ARG A 350 -11.31 28.59 -6.50
C ARG A 350 -9.97 28.30 -7.14
N GLU A 351 -9.82 27.08 -7.59
CA GLU A 351 -8.59 26.57 -8.17
C GLU A 351 -8.77 26.28 -9.65
N GLU A 352 -7.83 26.77 -10.47
CA GLU A 352 -7.82 26.49 -11.90
C GLU A 352 -7.04 25.21 -12.19
N ILE A 353 -7.69 24.27 -12.89
CA ILE A 353 -7.08 23.05 -13.42
C ILE A 353 -6.76 23.33 -14.90
N VAL A 354 -5.49 23.53 -15.19
CA VAL A 354 -5.00 23.71 -16.57
C VAL A 354 -5.09 22.37 -17.31
N VAL A 355 -5.72 22.38 -18.50
CA VAL A 355 -5.97 21.17 -19.28
C VAL A 355 -5.25 21.26 -20.62
N LYS A 356 -4.32 20.32 -20.87
CA LYS A 356 -3.60 20.26 -22.14
C LYS A 356 -4.57 20.07 -23.31
N GLY A 357 -4.57 21.01 -24.24
CA GLY A 357 -5.39 20.94 -25.44
C GLY A 357 -6.87 21.28 -25.25
N ALA A 358 -7.28 21.78 -24.08
CA ALA A 358 -8.62 22.24 -23.79
C ALA A 358 -8.65 23.51 -22.94
N ALA A 359 -9.82 24.10 -22.74
CA ALA A 359 -9.99 25.20 -21.80
C ALA A 359 -9.72 24.71 -20.34
N PRO A 360 -9.21 25.58 -19.46
CA PRO A 360 -9.04 25.25 -18.06
C PRO A 360 -10.41 25.02 -17.39
N VAL A 361 -10.39 24.22 -16.34
CA VAL A 361 -11.57 23.92 -15.53
C VAL A 361 -11.38 24.58 -14.17
N VAL A 362 -12.40 25.27 -13.67
CA VAL A 362 -12.38 25.83 -12.31
C VAL A 362 -13.00 24.81 -11.37
N GLN A 363 -12.25 24.47 -10.31
CA GLN A 363 -12.72 23.67 -9.19
C GLN A 363 -12.95 24.58 -7.99
N GLU A 364 -14.17 24.61 -7.50
CA GLU A 364 -14.48 25.21 -6.20
C GLU A 364 -14.31 24.16 -5.11
N VAL A 365 -13.59 24.52 -4.05
CA VAL A 365 -13.35 23.68 -2.88
C VAL A 365 -13.97 24.40 -1.68
N VAL A 366 -14.92 23.78 -1.04
CA VAL A 366 -15.57 24.30 0.16
C VAL A 366 -15.06 23.51 1.36
N ILE A 367 -14.57 24.21 2.38
CA ILE A 367 -13.95 23.60 3.56
C ILE A 367 -14.71 24.09 4.79
N THR A 368 -15.27 23.16 5.54
CA THR A 368 -15.89 23.39 6.84
C THR A 368 -14.90 23.17 7.97
N ARG A 369 -15.32 23.28 9.20
CA ARG A 369 -14.50 22.92 10.38
C ARG A 369 -14.12 21.44 10.43
N HIS A 370 -14.89 20.56 9.76
CA HIS A 370 -14.64 19.13 9.69
C HIS A 370 -13.77 18.72 8.51
N GLY A 371 -13.47 19.65 7.61
CA GLY A 371 -12.62 19.39 6.46
C GLY A 371 -13.30 19.74 5.12
N PRO A 372 -12.71 19.32 3.99
CA PRO A 372 -13.27 19.58 2.67
C PRO A 372 -14.57 18.83 2.45
N LEU A 373 -15.53 19.49 1.77
CA LEU A 373 -16.72 18.83 1.27
C LEU A 373 -16.36 17.95 0.08
N ILE A 374 -16.73 16.67 0.15
CA ILE A 374 -16.40 15.66 -0.85
C ILE A 374 -17.61 15.15 -1.64
N ASP A 375 -18.81 15.63 -1.35
CA ASP A 375 -20.09 15.21 -1.97
C ASP A 375 -20.11 15.37 -3.49
N GLY A 376 -19.53 16.43 -4.03
CA GLY A 376 -19.42 16.64 -5.49
C GLY A 376 -18.54 15.64 -6.23
N LEU A 377 -17.90 14.73 -5.52
CA LEU A 377 -16.95 13.76 -6.03
C LEU A 377 -17.37 12.31 -5.76
N VAL A 378 -18.31 12.12 -4.83
CA VAL A 378 -18.89 10.81 -4.54
C VAL A 378 -20.14 10.64 -5.38
N PRO A 379 -20.24 9.64 -6.26
CA PRO A 379 -21.45 9.43 -7.05
C PRO A 379 -22.67 9.14 -6.15
N GLU A 380 -23.68 9.99 -6.24
CA GLU A 380 -25.09 9.67 -5.96
C GLU A 380 -25.66 9.73 -4.55
N GLU A 381 -25.07 10.29 -3.42
CA GLU A 381 -25.69 9.46 -2.42
C GLU A 381 -26.02 10.02 -1.08
N THR A 382 -25.81 11.26 -0.90
CA THR A 382 -26.33 11.92 0.29
C THR A 382 -27.23 13.09 -0.09
N SER A 383 -28.38 13.16 0.53
CA SER A 383 -29.25 14.35 0.43
C SER A 383 -28.64 15.56 1.16
N GLN A 384 -27.48 15.40 1.77
CA GLN A 384 -26.76 16.40 2.54
C GLN A 384 -25.28 16.41 2.16
N PRO A 385 -24.61 17.58 2.15
CA PRO A 385 -23.18 17.68 1.94
C PRO A 385 -22.38 16.91 2.99
N VAL A 386 -21.26 16.30 2.58
CA VAL A 386 -20.41 15.49 3.42
C VAL A 386 -18.99 16.05 3.49
N ALA A 387 -18.48 16.26 4.69
CA ALA A 387 -17.12 16.68 4.96
C ALA A 387 -16.26 15.49 5.40
N LEU A 388 -15.00 15.45 4.94
CA LEU A 388 -14.03 14.44 5.36
C LEU A 388 -13.13 15.00 6.46
N ARG A 389 -13.22 14.44 7.67
CA ARG A 389 -12.29 14.69 8.77
C ARG A 389 -11.18 13.65 8.79
N TRP A 390 -9.94 14.10 8.72
CA TRP A 390 -8.78 13.21 8.67
C TRP A 390 -7.52 13.90 9.21
N PRO A 391 -6.75 13.29 10.17
CA PRO A 391 -5.57 13.93 10.77
C PRO A 391 -4.49 14.32 9.78
N ALA A 392 -4.32 13.57 8.68
CA ALA A 392 -3.31 13.89 7.68
C ALA A 392 -3.59 15.18 6.89
N LEU A 393 -4.80 15.75 7.00
CA LEU A 393 -5.12 17.09 6.48
C LEU A 393 -4.72 18.21 7.46
N GLU A 394 -4.28 17.88 8.66
CA GLU A 394 -3.71 18.82 9.62
C GLU A 394 -2.20 18.96 9.34
N PRO A 395 -1.70 20.20 9.10
CA PRO A 395 -0.26 20.40 8.87
C PRO A 395 0.57 19.99 10.09
N ASN A 396 1.69 19.31 9.87
CA ASN A 396 2.56 18.79 10.92
C ASN A 396 4.03 18.77 10.48
N ASP A 397 4.91 18.33 11.38
CA ASP A 397 6.37 18.27 11.20
C ASP A 397 6.93 16.84 11.11
N MET A 398 6.10 15.86 10.79
CA MET A 398 6.46 14.45 10.77
C MET A 398 7.74 14.14 9.96
N ALA A 399 8.07 14.96 8.96
CA ALA A 399 9.26 14.77 8.15
C ALA A 399 10.56 14.77 8.96
N ASN A 400 10.62 15.47 10.11
CA ASN A 400 11.79 15.53 10.99
C ASN A 400 12.21 14.13 11.45
N MET A 401 11.25 13.30 11.81
CA MET A 401 11.44 11.97 12.35
C MET A 401 12.23 11.03 11.42
N PHE A 402 12.04 11.09 10.11
CA PHE A 402 12.65 10.11 9.20
C PHE A 402 14.17 10.18 9.17
N PHE A 403 14.75 11.35 9.43
CA PHE A 403 16.19 11.50 9.52
C PHE A 403 16.74 10.99 10.85
N GLU A 404 15.98 11.16 11.94
CA GLU A 404 16.35 10.72 13.27
C GLU A 404 16.31 9.19 13.39
N LEU A 405 15.29 8.53 12.84
CA LEU A 405 15.15 7.08 12.92
C LEU A 405 16.36 6.33 12.35
N GLY A 406 16.98 6.86 11.29
CA GLY A 406 18.19 6.30 10.71
C GLY A 406 19.42 6.33 11.63
N ARG A 407 19.40 7.14 12.69
CA ARG A 407 20.48 7.30 13.67
C ARG A 407 20.28 6.50 14.95
N ALA A 408 19.11 5.88 15.16
CA ALA A 408 18.82 5.10 16.35
C ALA A 408 19.77 3.92 16.52
N ASN A 409 20.24 3.66 17.74
CA ASN A 409 21.19 2.59 18.05
C ASN A 409 20.58 1.40 18.78
N THR A 410 19.40 1.59 19.37
CA THR A 410 18.69 0.56 20.13
C THR A 410 17.20 0.56 19.78
N CYS A 411 16.51 -0.52 20.10
CA CYS A 411 15.06 -0.60 19.97
C CYS A 411 14.35 0.50 20.76
N GLU A 412 14.87 0.86 21.93
CA GLU A 412 14.28 1.93 22.77
C GLU A 412 14.43 3.30 22.12
N GLU A 413 15.63 3.65 21.63
CA GLU A 413 15.86 4.91 20.90
C GLU A 413 14.98 4.99 19.65
N PHE A 414 14.86 3.88 18.93
CA PHE A 414 14.02 3.80 17.74
C PHE A 414 12.54 4.01 18.10
N HIS A 415 12.05 3.35 19.16
CA HIS A 415 10.69 3.55 19.66
C HIS A 415 10.42 5.02 19.99
N GLN A 416 11.32 5.66 20.75
CA GLN A 416 11.15 7.07 21.13
C GLN A 416 11.18 8.00 19.90
N GLY A 417 12.00 7.70 18.88
CA GLY A 417 12.03 8.44 17.62
C GLY A 417 10.73 8.39 16.82
N LEU A 418 9.90 7.36 17.04
CA LEU A 418 8.59 7.24 16.39
C LEU A 418 7.52 8.21 16.92
N ARG A 419 7.77 8.94 17.99
CA ARG A 419 6.84 9.91 18.61
C ARG A 419 6.34 10.97 17.61
N GLY A 420 7.17 11.35 16.66
CA GLY A 420 6.81 12.33 15.63
C GLY A 420 5.87 11.82 14.53
N TRP A 421 5.43 10.57 14.58
CA TRP A 421 4.57 10.00 13.54
C TRP A 421 3.13 10.49 13.68
N VAL A 422 2.68 11.34 12.75
CA VAL A 422 1.33 11.92 12.71
C VAL A 422 0.46 11.32 11.61
N GLY A 423 1.08 10.88 10.51
CA GLY A 423 0.40 10.41 9.29
C GLY A 423 -0.41 9.13 9.48
N THR A 424 -0.67 8.46 8.39
CA THR A 424 -1.40 7.18 8.39
C THR A 424 -0.75 6.18 9.32
N SER A 425 -1.57 5.54 10.13
CA SER A 425 -1.10 4.61 11.14
C SER A 425 -0.41 3.38 10.56
N GLN A 426 0.73 3.06 11.15
CA GLN A 426 1.55 1.91 10.76
C GLN A 426 1.87 1.04 11.98
N ASN A 427 1.93 -0.26 11.78
CA ASN A 427 2.66 -1.14 12.67
C ASN A 427 4.13 -1.08 12.29
N VAL A 428 4.97 -0.66 13.19
CA VAL A 428 6.43 -0.62 13.01
C VAL A 428 7.04 -1.77 13.79
N VAL A 429 7.74 -2.66 13.10
CA VAL A 429 8.49 -3.76 13.72
C VAL A 429 9.97 -3.47 13.54
N TYR A 430 10.73 -3.61 14.62
CA TYR A 430 12.15 -3.30 14.66
C TYR A 430 12.90 -4.30 15.53
N ALA A 431 14.18 -4.46 15.25
CA ALA A 431 15.08 -5.35 15.99
C ALA A 431 16.47 -4.77 16.05
N ASP A 432 17.23 -5.04 17.15
CA ASP A 432 18.58 -4.55 17.31
C ASP A 432 19.61 -5.68 17.50
N VAL A 433 20.89 -5.32 17.35
CA VAL A 433 22.02 -6.24 17.52
C VAL A 433 22.24 -6.67 18.98
N GLU A 434 21.55 -6.05 19.95
CA GLU A 434 21.58 -6.42 21.36
C GLU A 434 20.62 -7.58 21.69
N GLY A 435 19.82 -8.00 20.70
CA GLY A 435 18.92 -9.14 20.82
C GLY A 435 17.46 -8.77 21.08
N ASN A 436 17.12 -7.49 21.02
CA ASN A 436 15.78 -7.01 21.23
C ASN A 436 14.96 -7.04 19.94
N ILE A 437 13.65 -7.25 20.09
CA ILE A 437 12.63 -7.07 19.06
C ILE A 437 11.52 -6.16 19.61
N GLY A 438 11.01 -5.26 18.79
CA GLY A 438 9.98 -4.32 19.20
C GLY A 438 8.87 -4.14 18.15
N HIS A 439 7.70 -3.74 18.63
CA HIS A 439 6.57 -3.33 17.83
C HIS A 439 5.98 -2.04 18.42
N THR A 440 5.58 -1.12 17.56
CA THR A 440 4.82 0.08 17.92
C THR A 440 3.78 0.35 16.83
N LEU A 441 2.52 0.50 17.23
CA LEU A 441 1.50 1.10 16.37
C LEU A 441 1.65 2.61 16.45
N VAL A 442 1.82 3.28 15.32
CA VAL A 442 2.01 4.74 15.26
C VAL A 442 0.89 5.42 14.49
N GLY A 443 0.77 6.74 14.61
CA GLY A 443 -0.21 7.58 13.91
C GLY A 443 -1.15 8.30 14.86
N HIS A 444 -1.76 9.39 14.41
CA HIS A 444 -2.79 10.10 15.15
C HIS A 444 -4.13 9.37 15.04
N ILE A 445 -4.49 8.63 16.08
CA ILE A 445 -5.74 7.89 16.17
C ILE A 445 -6.73 8.73 16.97
N PRO A 446 -7.89 9.13 16.40
CA PRO A 446 -8.85 10.01 17.07
C PRO A 446 -9.47 9.39 18.31
N VAL A 447 -9.56 10.16 19.39
CA VAL A 447 -10.38 9.84 20.54
C VAL A 447 -11.77 10.39 20.31
N ARG A 448 -12.71 9.51 19.98
CA ARG A 448 -14.10 9.85 19.70
C ARG A 448 -14.93 9.94 20.98
N VAL A 449 -16.07 10.60 20.90
CA VAL A 449 -17.04 10.65 21.99
C VAL A 449 -17.77 9.32 22.11
N GLU A 450 -18.35 9.04 23.28
CA GLU A 450 -19.20 7.87 23.48
C GLU A 450 -20.39 7.87 22.50
N GLY A 451 -20.63 6.73 21.85
CA GLY A 451 -21.68 6.57 20.83
C GLY A 451 -21.22 6.93 19.40
N HIS A 452 -20.02 7.47 19.23
CA HIS A 452 -19.39 7.67 17.92
C HIS A 452 -18.28 6.65 17.69
N ASP A 453 -18.49 5.74 16.79
CA ASP A 453 -17.57 4.63 16.50
C ASP A 453 -16.99 4.64 15.08
N GLY A 454 -17.15 5.74 14.32
CA GLY A 454 -16.59 5.92 12.98
C GLY A 454 -17.17 4.98 11.92
N ARG A 455 -18.27 4.25 12.18
CA ARG A 455 -18.85 3.32 11.22
C ARG A 455 -19.81 3.94 10.23
N THR A 456 -20.42 5.05 10.61
CA THR A 456 -21.43 5.76 9.80
C THR A 456 -21.25 7.25 9.90
N PRO A 457 -21.61 8.00 8.85
CA PRO A 457 -21.60 9.46 8.90
C PRO A 457 -22.40 10.01 10.07
N VAL A 458 -21.87 11.06 10.68
CA VAL A 458 -22.48 11.71 11.86
C VAL A 458 -22.86 13.17 11.57
N PRO A 459 -23.89 13.73 12.26
CA PRO A 459 -24.32 15.11 12.06
C PRO A 459 -23.29 16.12 12.61
N GLY A 460 -22.59 16.83 11.69
CA GLY A 460 -21.60 17.85 12.04
C GLY A 460 -22.17 19.08 12.73
N TRP A 461 -23.45 19.40 12.46
CA TRP A 461 -24.07 20.61 13.01
C TRP A 461 -24.41 20.56 14.50
N THR A 462 -24.40 19.40 15.14
CA THR A 462 -24.78 19.30 16.57
C THR A 462 -23.65 19.64 17.51
N GLY A 463 -22.39 19.40 17.11
CA GLY A 463 -21.21 19.49 17.95
C GLY A 463 -21.05 18.34 18.95
N GLU A 464 -21.92 17.32 18.89
CA GLU A 464 -21.92 16.18 19.82
C GLU A 464 -20.88 15.10 19.43
N TYR A 465 -20.42 15.11 18.18
CA TYR A 465 -19.54 14.06 17.61
C TYR A 465 -18.10 14.55 17.37
N GLU A 466 -17.71 15.66 17.98
CA GLU A 466 -16.35 16.19 17.82
C GLU A 466 -15.32 15.24 18.43
N TRP A 467 -14.16 15.15 17.78
CA TRP A 467 -13.01 14.44 18.34
C TRP A 467 -12.51 15.17 19.59
N ARG A 468 -12.12 14.42 20.62
CA ARG A 468 -11.56 14.93 21.88
C ARG A 468 -10.03 15.02 21.86
N GLY A 469 -9.39 14.78 20.75
CA GLY A 469 -7.97 14.73 20.58
C GLY A 469 -7.53 13.41 19.97
N TYR A 470 -6.29 13.03 20.23
CA TYR A 470 -5.68 11.81 19.73
C TYR A 470 -5.18 10.94 20.88
N VAL A 471 -5.07 9.63 20.63
CA VAL A 471 -4.45 8.71 21.59
C VAL A 471 -3.02 9.18 21.85
N PRO A 472 -2.61 9.41 23.12
CA PRO A 472 -1.24 9.78 23.46
C PRO A 472 -0.24 8.73 22.96
N PHE A 473 0.95 9.16 22.55
CA PHE A 473 1.98 8.25 22.04
C PHE A 473 2.32 7.14 23.04
N GLU A 474 2.40 7.47 24.32
CA GLU A 474 2.69 6.54 25.40
C GLU A 474 1.61 5.48 25.59
N ASP A 475 0.40 5.81 25.19
CA ASP A 475 -0.76 4.92 25.27
C ASP A 475 -0.97 4.14 23.96
N LEU A 476 -0.25 4.46 22.86
CA LEU A 476 -0.35 3.68 21.63
C LEU A 476 0.16 2.25 21.84
N PRO A 477 -0.48 1.24 21.19
CA PRO A 477 -0.06 -0.13 21.33
C PRO A 477 1.42 -0.32 20.99
N HIS A 478 2.22 -0.75 21.95
CA HIS A 478 3.63 -1.02 21.76
C HIS A 478 4.13 -2.13 22.69
N VAL A 479 5.19 -2.81 22.29
CA VAL A 479 5.86 -3.83 23.11
C VAL A 479 7.31 -4.01 22.66
N ILE A 480 8.20 -4.13 23.62
CA ILE A 480 9.58 -4.58 23.39
C ILE A 480 9.76 -5.91 24.12
N ASN A 481 10.33 -6.89 23.43
CA ASN A 481 10.62 -8.24 23.95
C ASN A 481 9.40 -8.96 24.54
N PRO A 482 8.35 -9.22 23.75
CA PRO A 482 7.20 -9.98 24.24
C PRO A 482 7.65 -11.36 24.77
N PRO A 483 6.97 -11.92 25.78
CA PRO A 483 7.37 -13.18 26.42
C PRO A 483 7.52 -14.36 25.45
N GLN A 484 6.71 -14.39 24.39
CA GLN A 484 6.73 -15.41 23.35
C GLN A 484 7.95 -15.32 22.44
N GLY A 485 8.69 -14.19 22.46
CA GLY A 485 9.84 -13.96 21.61
C GLY A 485 9.54 -13.84 20.13
N VAL A 486 8.28 -13.59 19.76
CA VAL A 486 7.78 -13.50 18.38
C VAL A 486 6.86 -12.29 18.25
N LEU A 487 6.99 -11.55 17.17
CA LEU A 487 6.10 -10.48 16.74
C LEU A 487 5.64 -10.75 15.31
N ILE A 488 4.35 -10.57 15.04
CA ILE A 488 3.74 -10.77 13.71
C ILE A 488 2.79 -9.62 13.46
N THR A 489 3.01 -8.88 12.37
CA THR A 489 2.06 -7.88 11.88
C THR A 489 1.76 -8.18 10.41
N ALA A 490 0.54 -8.56 10.12
CA ALA A 490 0.06 -8.80 8.76
C ALA A 490 -1.24 -8.03 8.52
N ASN A 491 -1.28 -6.79 9.01
CA ASN A 491 -2.46 -5.92 9.02
C ASN A 491 -3.63 -6.51 9.84
N ALA A 492 -3.28 -7.38 10.77
CA ALA A 492 -4.20 -7.97 11.73
C ALA A 492 -4.57 -6.94 12.82
N LYS A 493 -5.60 -7.25 13.60
CA LYS A 493 -6.00 -6.47 14.76
C LYS A 493 -4.78 -6.26 15.69
N PRO A 494 -4.48 -5.02 16.13
CA PRO A 494 -3.25 -4.76 16.87
C PRO A 494 -3.27 -5.28 18.29
N VAL A 495 -4.41 -5.19 19.00
CA VAL A 495 -4.57 -5.50 20.42
C VAL A 495 -5.90 -6.21 20.69
N GLY A 496 -6.03 -6.81 21.87
CA GLY A 496 -7.28 -7.41 22.36
C GLY A 496 -8.38 -6.39 22.66
N ASP A 497 -9.56 -6.90 23.04
CA ASP A 497 -10.73 -6.05 23.37
C ASP A 497 -10.64 -5.42 24.77
N ASP A 498 -9.63 -5.79 25.55
CA ASP A 498 -9.29 -5.25 26.85
C ASP A 498 -8.48 -3.94 26.79
N TYR A 499 -8.11 -3.51 25.59
CA TYR A 499 -7.37 -2.26 25.41
C TYR A 499 -8.26 -1.04 25.64
N ALA A 500 -7.72 0.01 26.33
CA ALA A 500 -8.51 1.11 26.87
C ALA A 500 -9.10 2.07 25.82
N TYR A 501 -8.46 2.18 24.65
CA TYR A 501 -8.91 3.06 23.58
C TYR A 501 -9.55 2.26 22.45
N PHE A 502 -10.57 2.88 21.86
CA PHE A 502 -11.12 2.39 20.62
C PHE A 502 -10.19 2.74 19.45
N LEU A 503 -9.66 1.73 18.75
CA LEU A 503 -8.74 1.91 17.63
C LEU A 503 -9.43 1.78 16.26
N GLY A 504 -10.58 1.13 16.21
CA GLY A 504 -11.31 0.90 14.97
C GLY A 504 -12.05 -0.43 14.95
N HIS A 505 -12.76 -0.68 13.84
CA HIS A 505 -13.55 -1.88 13.62
C HIS A 505 -12.96 -2.84 12.60
N ALA A 506 -12.01 -2.38 11.83
CA ALA A 506 -11.73 -2.96 10.54
C ALA A 506 -10.25 -3.22 10.34
N TRP A 507 -9.90 -4.47 10.50
CA TRP A 507 -8.58 -5.01 10.22
C TRP A 507 -8.70 -6.02 9.09
N LEU A 508 -7.62 -6.34 8.40
CA LEU A 508 -7.62 -7.51 7.55
C LEU A 508 -7.83 -8.77 8.43
N SER A 509 -8.50 -9.78 7.88
CA SER A 509 -9.07 -10.91 8.65
C SER A 509 -8.07 -11.79 9.41
N GLY A 510 -6.78 -11.45 9.41
CA GLY A 510 -5.73 -12.16 10.17
C GLY A 510 -5.31 -13.52 9.61
N PHE A 511 -5.80 -13.94 8.44
CA PHE A 511 -5.46 -15.25 7.86
C PHE A 511 -3.98 -15.38 7.52
N ARG A 512 -3.35 -14.28 7.06
CA ARG A 512 -1.90 -14.24 6.81
C ARG A 512 -1.10 -14.34 8.11
N ALA A 513 -1.54 -13.63 9.15
CA ALA A 513 -0.94 -13.74 10.49
C ALA A 513 -1.08 -15.15 11.05
N ALA A 514 -2.26 -15.78 10.90
CA ALA A 514 -2.49 -17.18 11.29
C ALA A 514 -1.53 -18.13 10.56
N ARG A 515 -1.36 -17.98 9.24
CA ARG A 515 -0.42 -18.80 8.47
C ARG A 515 1.02 -18.58 8.87
N ILE A 516 1.45 -17.34 9.09
CA ILE A 516 2.82 -17.04 9.59
C ILE A 516 3.01 -17.70 10.97
N THR A 517 2.00 -17.64 11.84
CA THR A 517 2.03 -18.32 13.14
C THR A 517 2.19 -19.84 12.98
N GLU A 518 1.44 -20.48 12.09
CA GLU A 518 1.60 -21.93 11.80
C GLU A 518 3.04 -22.25 11.35
N LEU A 519 3.61 -21.43 10.45
CA LEU A 519 4.96 -21.62 9.94
C LEU A 519 6.05 -21.41 11.01
N LEU A 520 5.80 -20.55 12.00
CA LEU A 520 6.71 -20.28 13.12
C LEU A 520 6.54 -21.27 14.29
N GLN A 521 5.49 -22.12 14.30
CA GLN A 521 5.29 -23.18 15.30
C GLN A 521 6.19 -24.40 15.07
N ASP A 522 6.79 -24.55 13.89
CA ASP A 522 7.77 -25.62 13.65
C ASP A 522 8.93 -25.48 14.65
N PRO A 523 9.27 -26.53 15.44
CA PRO A 523 10.29 -26.45 16.50
C PRO A 523 11.72 -26.44 15.94
N GLN A 524 11.98 -25.73 14.89
CA GLN A 524 13.30 -25.54 14.31
C GLN A 524 13.93 -24.20 14.72
N GLU A 525 15.24 -24.13 14.72
CA GLU A 525 15.97 -22.87 14.81
C GLU A 525 15.99 -22.20 13.43
N PHE A 526 15.27 -21.10 13.27
CA PHE A 526 15.10 -20.42 12.00
C PHE A 526 16.39 -19.79 11.46
N THR A 527 16.53 -19.84 10.15
CA THR A 527 17.59 -19.20 9.38
C THR A 527 17.01 -18.11 8.45
N VAL A 528 17.88 -17.28 7.88
CA VAL A 528 17.53 -16.31 6.83
C VAL A 528 16.84 -17.02 5.65
N ALA A 529 17.32 -18.20 5.26
CA ALA A 529 16.75 -18.97 4.16
C ALA A 529 15.32 -19.44 4.45
N ASP A 530 15.00 -19.80 5.70
CA ASP A 530 13.65 -20.17 6.11
C ASP A 530 12.71 -18.98 5.99
N PHE A 531 13.13 -17.80 6.46
CA PHE A 531 12.34 -16.58 6.34
C PHE A 531 12.11 -16.17 4.87
N CYS A 532 13.14 -16.25 4.03
CA CYS A 532 13.00 -16.06 2.59
C CYS A 532 11.97 -17.04 1.99
N ARG A 533 11.98 -18.32 2.41
CA ARG A 533 11.04 -19.33 1.92
C ARG A 533 9.61 -19.05 2.39
N MET A 534 9.42 -18.66 3.65
CA MET A 534 8.11 -18.32 4.23
C MET A 534 7.42 -17.18 3.46
N GLN A 535 8.16 -16.20 2.95
CA GLN A 535 7.60 -15.10 2.14
C GLN A 535 7.02 -15.55 0.79
N PHE A 536 7.19 -16.82 0.42
CA PHE A 536 6.64 -17.44 -0.80
C PHE A 536 5.52 -18.45 -0.53
N ASP A 537 5.05 -18.56 0.71
CA ASP A 537 3.95 -19.48 1.05
C ASP A 537 2.64 -19.01 0.42
N GLN A 538 2.00 -19.90 -0.33
CA GLN A 538 0.75 -19.66 -1.06
C GLN A 538 -0.44 -20.38 -0.43
N THR A 539 -0.29 -20.96 0.76
CA THR A 539 -1.36 -21.65 1.47
C THR A 539 -2.30 -20.65 2.12
N SER A 540 -3.59 -20.74 1.79
CA SER A 540 -4.65 -19.96 2.43
C SER A 540 -5.35 -20.79 3.50
N VAL A 541 -5.37 -20.28 4.73
CA VAL A 541 -6.08 -20.92 5.85
C VAL A 541 -7.59 -20.97 5.59
N LEU A 542 -8.16 -19.90 5.00
CA LEU A 542 -9.56 -19.85 4.59
C LEU A 542 -9.85 -20.88 3.49
N ALA A 543 -9.01 -20.94 2.46
CA ALA A 543 -9.19 -21.87 1.36
C ALA A 543 -9.15 -23.35 1.81
N ARG A 544 -8.20 -23.67 2.68
CA ARG A 544 -8.10 -25.00 3.30
C ARG A 544 -9.37 -25.37 4.03
N ARG A 545 -9.94 -24.47 4.84
CA ARG A 545 -11.14 -24.72 5.62
C ARG A 545 -12.39 -24.88 4.73
N VAL A 546 -12.53 -24.01 3.71
CA VAL A 546 -13.60 -24.14 2.70
C VAL A 546 -13.46 -25.46 1.94
N GLY A 547 -12.24 -25.82 1.51
CA GLY A 547 -11.95 -27.07 0.80
C GLY A 547 -12.31 -28.32 1.63
N GLN A 548 -11.94 -28.32 2.90
CA GLN A 548 -12.29 -29.44 3.83
C GLN A 548 -13.81 -29.67 3.94
N ARG A 549 -14.62 -28.60 3.91
CA ARG A 549 -16.07 -28.71 3.91
C ARG A 549 -16.58 -29.22 2.57
N LEU A 550 -16.12 -28.65 1.45
CA LEU A 550 -16.49 -29.06 0.09
C LEU A 550 -16.18 -30.54 -0.18
N GLY A 551 -15.00 -30.99 0.22
CA GLY A 551 -14.56 -32.37 0.01
C GLY A 551 -15.46 -33.44 0.66
N ARG A 552 -16.35 -33.04 1.59
CA ARG A 552 -17.35 -33.91 2.25
C ARG A 552 -18.69 -33.92 1.54
N LEU A 553 -18.94 -32.97 0.64
CA LEU A 553 -20.22 -32.83 -0.07
C LEU A 553 -20.28 -33.72 -1.31
N GLN A 554 -21.51 -33.96 -1.79
CA GLN A 554 -21.79 -34.64 -3.04
C GLN A 554 -22.85 -33.91 -3.83
N HIS A 555 -22.83 -34.03 -5.16
CA HIS A 555 -23.79 -33.40 -6.05
C HIS A 555 -24.19 -34.34 -7.19
N ALA A 556 -25.43 -34.24 -7.69
CA ALA A 556 -25.92 -35.07 -8.78
C ALA A 556 -25.23 -34.79 -10.14
N SER A 557 -24.80 -33.55 -10.41
CA SER A 557 -24.05 -33.21 -11.61
C SER A 557 -22.65 -33.82 -11.57
N ALA A 558 -22.27 -34.54 -12.62
CA ALA A 558 -20.96 -35.19 -12.72
C ALA A 558 -19.80 -34.17 -12.67
N SER A 559 -19.91 -33.04 -13.35
CA SER A 559 -18.89 -31.99 -13.37
C SER A 559 -18.71 -31.34 -12.00
N VAL A 560 -19.80 -31.03 -11.31
CA VAL A 560 -19.75 -30.49 -9.95
C VAL A 560 -19.18 -31.52 -8.97
N ASN A 561 -19.59 -32.78 -9.08
CA ASN A 561 -19.08 -33.84 -8.21
C ASN A 561 -17.60 -34.13 -8.47
N TYR A 562 -17.14 -34.00 -9.72
CA TYR A 562 -15.72 -34.07 -10.06
C TYR A 562 -14.94 -32.91 -9.40
N ALA A 563 -15.44 -31.68 -9.51
CA ALA A 563 -14.85 -30.50 -8.87
C ALA A 563 -14.77 -30.66 -7.34
N LEU A 564 -15.82 -31.23 -6.68
CA LEU A 564 -15.79 -31.56 -5.25
C LEU A 564 -14.68 -32.57 -4.92
N GLY A 565 -14.41 -33.52 -5.81
CA GLY A 565 -13.33 -34.49 -5.66
C GLY A 565 -11.94 -33.84 -5.50
N LEU A 566 -11.68 -32.71 -6.16
CA LEU A 566 -10.41 -32.01 -6.08
C LEU A 566 -10.14 -31.40 -4.70
N PHE A 567 -11.16 -31.18 -3.88
CA PHE A 567 -11.02 -30.61 -2.54
C PHE A 567 -10.79 -31.64 -1.42
N ARG A 568 -10.87 -32.93 -1.68
CA ARG A 568 -10.81 -33.95 -0.62
C ARG A 568 -9.51 -33.93 0.17
N ASP A 569 -8.39 -33.81 -0.53
CA ASP A 569 -7.06 -33.79 0.05
C ASP A 569 -6.32 -32.45 -0.22
N TRP A 570 -7.09 -31.41 -0.60
CA TRP A 570 -6.51 -30.13 -0.90
C TRP A 570 -6.17 -29.37 0.39
N ASP A 571 -4.94 -28.93 0.49
CA ASP A 571 -4.39 -28.23 1.66
C ASP A 571 -4.61 -26.70 1.64
N GLY A 572 -5.27 -26.18 0.61
CA GLY A 572 -5.50 -24.74 0.44
C GLY A 572 -4.36 -24.01 -0.29
N ASP A 573 -3.47 -24.74 -0.94
CA ASP A 573 -2.42 -24.15 -1.77
C ASP A 573 -3.02 -23.50 -3.04
N LEU A 574 -2.81 -22.18 -3.15
CA LEU A 574 -3.28 -21.37 -4.28
C LEU A 574 -2.22 -21.26 -5.37
N ALA A 575 -1.53 -22.35 -5.65
CA ALA A 575 -0.52 -22.39 -6.71
C ALA A 575 -1.10 -22.03 -8.09
N PRO A 576 -0.33 -21.38 -8.99
CA PRO A 576 -0.85 -20.91 -10.28
C PRO A 576 -1.30 -22.03 -11.21
N HIS A 577 -0.84 -23.27 -11.02
CA HIS A 577 -1.21 -24.43 -11.82
C HIS A 577 -2.37 -25.24 -11.23
N SER A 578 -2.92 -24.84 -10.07
CA SER A 578 -3.94 -25.59 -9.33
C SER A 578 -5.35 -25.37 -9.91
N PRO A 579 -6.06 -26.42 -10.35
CA PRO A 579 -7.47 -26.36 -10.70
C PRO A 579 -8.36 -26.06 -9.49
N ALA A 580 -8.06 -26.64 -8.33
CA ALA A 580 -8.80 -26.42 -7.09
C ALA A 580 -8.75 -24.93 -6.69
N ALA A 581 -7.60 -24.29 -6.83
CA ALA A 581 -7.47 -22.84 -6.57
C ALA A 581 -8.33 -22.01 -7.53
N ALA A 582 -8.38 -22.33 -8.82
CA ALA A 582 -9.23 -21.65 -9.79
C ALA A 582 -10.72 -21.77 -9.41
N ILE A 583 -11.16 -22.99 -9.06
CA ILE A 583 -12.55 -23.24 -8.62
C ILE A 583 -12.85 -22.50 -7.33
N TYR A 584 -11.96 -22.56 -6.33
CA TYR A 584 -12.11 -21.85 -5.06
C TYR A 584 -12.30 -20.34 -5.26
N GLN A 585 -11.47 -19.72 -6.09
CA GLN A 585 -11.55 -18.28 -6.33
C GLN A 585 -12.85 -17.86 -7.03
N ALA A 586 -13.36 -18.66 -7.95
CA ALA A 586 -14.66 -18.43 -8.57
C ALA A 586 -15.80 -18.67 -7.55
N LEU A 587 -15.72 -19.74 -6.76
CA LEU A 587 -16.70 -20.12 -5.75
C LEU A 587 -16.93 -19.03 -4.71
N ILE A 588 -15.86 -18.53 -4.06
CA ILE A 588 -16.01 -17.56 -2.96
C ILE A 588 -16.65 -16.26 -3.42
N ARG A 589 -16.36 -15.82 -4.66
CA ARG A 589 -17.05 -14.67 -5.26
C ARG A 589 -18.53 -14.94 -5.44
N ARG A 590 -18.87 -16.12 -6.01
CA ARG A 590 -20.27 -16.50 -6.21
C ARG A 590 -21.02 -16.64 -4.87
N MET A 591 -20.36 -17.17 -3.86
CA MET A 591 -20.95 -17.25 -2.51
C MET A 591 -21.33 -15.89 -1.97
N LEU A 592 -20.47 -14.88 -2.10
CA LEU A 592 -20.74 -13.52 -1.63
C LEU A 592 -21.91 -12.88 -2.39
N TYR A 593 -21.96 -13.01 -3.71
CA TYR A 593 -23.09 -12.50 -4.50
C TYR A 593 -24.41 -13.22 -4.14
N ASN A 594 -24.39 -14.55 -4.02
CA ASN A 594 -25.57 -15.35 -3.68
C ASN A 594 -26.04 -15.10 -2.24
N LEU A 595 -25.12 -14.83 -1.33
CA LEU A 595 -25.43 -14.41 0.04
C LEU A 595 -26.10 -13.05 0.05
N PHE A 596 -25.54 -12.07 -0.66
CA PHE A 596 -26.11 -10.74 -0.77
C PHE A 596 -27.49 -10.73 -1.42
N ASP A 597 -27.68 -11.52 -2.47
CA ASP A 597 -28.97 -11.75 -3.11
C ASP A 597 -30.01 -12.32 -2.13
N THR A 598 -29.58 -13.21 -1.22
CA THR A 598 -30.47 -13.76 -0.19
C THR A 598 -30.89 -12.69 0.81
N VAL A 599 -29.95 -11.87 1.27
CA VAL A 599 -30.18 -10.80 2.26
C VAL A 599 -31.00 -9.65 1.67
N SER A 600 -30.82 -9.32 0.39
CA SER A 600 -31.48 -8.23 -0.32
C SER A 600 -32.77 -8.64 -1.05
N ARG A 601 -33.27 -9.88 -0.84
CA ARG A 601 -34.42 -10.42 -1.59
C ARG A 601 -35.64 -9.51 -1.56
N ASP A 602 -35.95 -8.96 -0.39
CA ASP A 602 -37.12 -8.11 -0.15
C ASP A 602 -36.79 -6.61 -0.31
N ALA A 603 -35.58 -6.26 -0.75
CA ALA A 603 -35.08 -4.90 -0.95
C ALA A 603 -34.36 -4.82 -2.32
N PRO A 604 -35.11 -4.80 -3.43
CA PRO A 604 -34.52 -4.90 -4.77
C PRO A 604 -33.57 -3.72 -5.12
N GLU A 605 -33.77 -2.54 -4.51
CA GLU A 605 -32.86 -1.40 -4.68
C GLU A 605 -31.47 -1.70 -4.07
N ALA A 606 -31.41 -2.48 -2.98
CA ALA A 606 -30.14 -2.87 -2.36
C ALA A 606 -29.25 -3.70 -3.31
N ARG A 607 -29.84 -4.38 -4.31
CA ARG A 607 -29.08 -5.20 -5.28
C ARG A 607 -28.05 -4.38 -6.06
N ALA A 608 -28.28 -3.10 -6.26
CA ALA A 608 -27.31 -2.20 -6.89
C ALA A 608 -26.01 -2.08 -6.08
N LEU A 609 -26.04 -2.39 -4.79
CA LEU A 609 -24.88 -2.36 -3.91
C LEU A 609 -24.05 -3.66 -3.92
N ALA A 610 -24.52 -4.71 -4.63
CA ALA A 610 -23.85 -6.03 -4.62
C ALA A 610 -22.37 -5.95 -5.03
N ASP A 611 -22.05 -5.25 -6.09
CA ASP A 611 -20.67 -5.05 -6.55
C ASP A 611 -19.82 -4.35 -5.50
N ARG A 612 -20.35 -3.31 -4.85
CA ARG A 612 -19.68 -2.57 -3.77
C ARG A 612 -19.48 -3.45 -2.54
N PHE A 613 -20.49 -4.22 -2.16
CA PHE A 613 -20.39 -5.20 -1.08
C PHE A 613 -19.32 -6.25 -1.35
N VAL A 614 -19.21 -6.74 -2.59
CA VAL A 614 -18.17 -7.71 -2.98
C VAL A 614 -16.79 -7.06 -3.17
N GLY A 615 -16.68 -5.74 -3.07
CA GLY A 615 -15.41 -5.04 -3.03
C GLY A 615 -15.08 -4.14 -4.23
N LYS A 616 -16.07 -3.78 -5.06
CA LYS A 616 -15.89 -2.72 -6.05
C LYS A 616 -15.93 -1.37 -5.37
N GLY A 617 -14.92 -0.56 -5.60
CA GLY A 617 -14.84 0.79 -5.03
C GLY A 617 -15.75 1.80 -5.70
N PRO A 618 -16.03 2.94 -5.04
CA PRO A 618 -16.90 3.97 -5.57
C PRO A 618 -16.28 4.77 -6.72
N HIS A 619 -14.95 4.78 -6.86
CA HIS A 619 -14.31 5.60 -7.87
C HIS A 619 -13.10 4.90 -8.49
N PRO A 620 -12.98 4.81 -9.83
CA PRO A 620 -11.95 4.02 -10.53
C PRO A 620 -10.51 4.52 -10.33
N PHE A 621 -10.33 5.78 -9.92
CA PHE A 621 -8.99 6.36 -9.74
C PHE A 621 -8.55 6.41 -8.28
N LEU A 622 -9.47 6.48 -7.32
CA LEU A 622 -9.17 6.81 -5.93
C LEU A 622 -9.51 5.72 -4.95
N ALA A 623 -10.54 4.96 -5.27
CA ALA A 623 -10.98 3.81 -4.52
C ALA A 623 -11.57 2.80 -5.52
N ALA A 624 -10.72 2.23 -6.36
CA ALA A 624 -11.12 1.23 -7.36
C ALA A 624 -11.63 -0.07 -6.72
N SER A 625 -11.27 -0.30 -5.47
CA SER A 625 -11.76 -1.39 -4.64
C SER A 625 -12.24 -0.87 -3.29
N SER A 626 -13.24 -1.54 -2.73
CA SER A 626 -13.76 -1.29 -1.40
C SER A 626 -13.15 -2.25 -0.38
N GLY A 627 -12.90 -1.75 0.81
CA GLY A 627 -12.51 -2.53 1.96
C GLY A 627 -13.50 -3.63 2.33
N TYR A 628 -14.75 -3.51 1.97
CA TYR A 628 -15.78 -4.54 2.15
C TYR A 628 -15.44 -5.90 1.53
N GLY A 629 -14.60 -5.95 0.51
CA GLY A 629 -14.11 -7.22 -0.02
C GLY A 629 -13.38 -8.08 1.02
N SER A 630 -12.60 -7.44 1.88
CA SER A 630 -11.93 -8.10 3.02
C SER A 630 -12.94 -8.59 4.07
N ASN A 631 -13.97 -7.79 4.36
CA ASN A 631 -15.09 -8.20 5.22
C ASN A 631 -15.79 -9.43 4.68
N GLY A 632 -15.96 -9.55 3.37
CA GLY A 632 -16.54 -10.74 2.75
C GLY A 632 -15.77 -12.03 3.11
N ARG A 633 -14.43 -11.97 3.21
CA ARG A 633 -13.62 -13.12 3.64
C ARG A 633 -13.90 -13.50 5.09
N ALA A 634 -13.94 -12.51 5.98
CA ALA A 634 -14.29 -12.73 7.39
C ALA A 634 -15.72 -13.24 7.55
N LEU A 635 -16.66 -12.74 6.73
CA LEU A 635 -18.03 -13.18 6.70
C LEU A 635 -18.15 -14.66 6.29
N LEU A 636 -17.45 -15.08 5.24
CA LEU A 636 -17.41 -16.49 4.84
C LEU A 636 -16.80 -17.37 5.93
N TRP A 637 -15.76 -16.91 6.61
CA TRP A 637 -15.17 -17.61 7.74
C TRP A 637 -16.18 -17.80 8.85
N ARG A 638 -16.90 -16.75 9.26
CA ARG A 638 -17.95 -16.81 10.27
C ARG A 638 -19.05 -17.80 9.90
N LEU A 639 -19.49 -17.83 8.64
CA LEU A 639 -20.51 -18.77 8.18
C LEU A 639 -20.07 -20.24 8.28
N LEU A 640 -18.77 -20.54 8.20
CA LEU A 640 -18.27 -21.89 8.43
C LEU A 640 -18.41 -22.32 9.90
N ASP A 641 -18.41 -21.37 10.85
CA ASP A 641 -18.64 -21.62 12.28
C ASP A 641 -20.13 -21.55 12.65
N GLU A 642 -20.90 -20.71 11.92
CA GLU A 642 -22.33 -20.48 12.14
C GLU A 642 -23.15 -20.98 10.94
N PRO A 643 -23.21 -22.32 10.69
CA PRO A 643 -23.87 -22.82 9.49
C PRO A 643 -25.39 -22.60 9.46
N ASP A 644 -25.99 -22.22 10.59
CA ASP A 644 -27.42 -21.90 10.75
C ASP A 644 -27.65 -20.37 10.81
N SER A 645 -26.70 -19.55 10.33
CA SER A 645 -26.77 -18.08 10.34
C SER A 645 -28.05 -17.57 9.67
N PRO A 646 -28.76 -16.57 10.26
CA PRO A 646 -29.92 -15.92 9.63
C PRO A 646 -29.66 -15.35 8.24
N LEU A 647 -28.40 -15.03 7.91
CA LEU A 647 -27.98 -14.57 6.58
C LEU A 647 -28.29 -15.58 5.46
N LEU A 648 -28.38 -16.84 5.79
CA LEU A 648 -28.67 -17.91 4.83
C LEU A 648 -30.17 -18.00 4.46
N GLY A 649 -31.03 -17.30 5.21
CA GLY A 649 -32.48 -17.38 5.05
C GLY A 649 -33.02 -18.78 5.29
N THR A 650 -33.60 -19.40 4.27
CA THR A 650 -34.14 -20.80 4.35
C THR A 650 -33.16 -21.84 3.80
N ARG A 651 -31.95 -21.44 3.37
CA ARG A 651 -30.95 -22.35 2.81
C ARG A 651 -29.98 -22.81 3.90
N SER A 652 -29.45 -24.01 3.77
CA SER A 652 -28.25 -24.39 4.53
C SER A 652 -26.99 -23.77 3.93
N LEU A 653 -25.91 -23.74 4.70
CA LEU A 653 -24.61 -23.35 4.18
C LEU A 653 -24.15 -24.28 3.04
N ASP A 654 -24.41 -25.57 3.15
CA ASP A 654 -24.07 -26.55 2.12
C ASP A 654 -24.85 -26.32 0.83
N ASP A 655 -26.13 -25.92 0.91
CA ASP A 655 -26.90 -25.51 -0.28
C ASP A 655 -26.33 -24.24 -0.94
N LEU A 656 -25.93 -23.26 -0.16
CA LEU A 656 -25.27 -22.06 -0.67
C LEU A 656 -23.95 -22.41 -1.38
N MET A 657 -23.14 -23.27 -0.75
CA MET A 657 -21.86 -23.71 -1.30
C MET A 657 -22.03 -24.51 -2.60
N LEU A 658 -22.93 -25.46 -2.62
CA LEU A 658 -23.20 -26.30 -3.82
C LEU A 658 -23.79 -25.48 -4.97
N HIS A 659 -24.72 -24.56 -4.67
CA HIS A 659 -25.29 -23.68 -5.66
C HIS A 659 -24.22 -22.78 -6.26
N SER A 660 -23.40 -22.16 -5.42
CA SER A 660 -22.30 -21.28 -5.85
C SER A 660 -21.20 -22.03 -6.59
N LEU A 661 -20.91 -23.28 -6.18
CA LEU A 661 -19.95 -24.13 -6.87
C LEU A 661 -20.42 -24.50 -8.29
N ARG A 662 -21.70 -24.81 -8.47
CA ARG A 662 -22.27 -25.07 -9.79
C ARG A 662 -22.07 -23.87 -10.71
N GLU A 663 -22.41 -22.66 -10.22
CA GLU A 663 -22.22 -21.43 -11.01
C GLU A 663 -20.75 -21.14 -11.29
N ALA A 664 -19.85 -21.42 -10.33
CA ALA A 664 -18.41 -21.29 -10.52
C ALA A 664 -17.88 -22.26 -11.59
N VAL A 665 -18.31 -23.51 -11.58
CA VAL A 665 -17.96 -24.52 -12.59
C VAL A 665 -18.46 -24.09 -13.96
N GLU A 666 -19.72 -23.66 -14.10
CA GLU A 666 -20.31 -23.16 -15.35
C GLU A 666 -19.52 -21.94 -15.89
N LEU A 667 -19.15 -21.00 -15.01
CA LEU A 667 -18.33 -19.84 -15.34
C LEU A 667 -16.95 -20.24 -15.90
N LEU A 668 -16.28 -21.15 -15.19
CA LEU A 668 -14.94 -21.62 -15.58
C LEU A 668 -14.95 -22.45 -16.84
N GLN A 669 -15.96 -23.30 -17.07
CA GLN A 669 -16.15 -24.01 -18.33
C GLN A 669 -16.28 -23.05 -19.50
N GLY A 670 -17.01 -21.95 -19.33
CA GLY A 670 -17.16 -20.92 -20.37
C GLY A 670 -15.88 -20.15 -20.67
N ARG A 671 -14.94 -20.07 -19.70
CA ARG A 671 -13.70 -19.30 -19.83
C ARG A 671 -12.46 -20.12 -20.17
N LEU A 672 -12.31 -21.26 -19.54
CA LEU A 672 -11.11 -22.11 -19.60
C LEU A 672 -11.32 -23.40 -20.40
N GLY A 673 -12.55 -23.66 -20.85
CA GLY A 673 -12.89 -24.88 -21.59
C GLY A 673 -13.52 -25.97 -20.72
N PRO A 674 -13.95 -27.09 -21.32
CA PRO A 674 -14.77 -28.10 -20.63
C PRO A 674 -14.00 -28.98 -19.64
N GLU A 675 -12.70 -29.13 -19.81
CA GLU A 675 -11.89 -30.06 -19.04
C GLU A 675 -11.35 -29.42 -17.76
N VAL A 676 -11.88 -29.86 -16.62
CA VAL A 676 -11.55 -29.29 -15.30
C VAL A 676 -10.07 -29.43 -14.96
N ASP A 677 -9.44 -30.54 -15.38
CA ASP A 677 -8.02 -30.81 -15.12
C ASP A 677 -7.07 -29.84 -15.85
N ASP A 678 -7.55 -29.16 -16.88
CA ASP A 678 -6.78 -28.17 -17.62
C ASP A 678 -6.91 -26.77 -17.04
N TRP A 679 -7.80 -26.56 -16.08
CA TRP A 679 -7.96 -25.24 -15.46
C TRP A 679 -6.74 -24.90 -14.64
N ARG A 680 -6.31 -23.65 -14.76
CA ARG A 680 -5.16 -23.12 -14.01
C ARG A 680 -5.57 -21.82 -13.36
N TRP A 681 -5.27 -21.66 -12.08
CA TRP A 681 -5.48 -20.37 -11.42
C TRP A 681 -4.70 -19.26 -12.13
N GLY A 682 -3.47 -19.52 -12.55
CA GLY A 682 -2.63 -18.56 -13.25
C GLY A 682 -3.11 -18.18 -14.65
N ASP A 683 -4.09 -18.85 -15.24
CA ASP A 683 -4.70 -18.42 -16.52
C ASP A 683 -5.69 -17.26 -16.30
N LEU A 684 -6.28 -17.17 -15.11
CA LEU A 684 -7.15 -16.07 -14.68
C LEU A 684 -6.41 -15.02 -13.88
N HIS A 685 -5.42 -15.44 -13.10
CA HIS A 685 -4.67 -14.62 -12.18
C HIS A 685 -3.29 -14.30 -12.76
N GLN A 686 -3.21 -13.17 -13.44
CA GLN A 686 -2.02 -12.78 -14.19
C GLN A 686 -1.51 -11.43 -13.76
N LEU A 687 -0.19 -11.30 -13.59
CA LEU A 687 0.47 -10.07 -13.22
C LEU A 687 1.10 -9.41 -14.44
N THR A 688 0.72 -8.16 -14.67
CA THR A 688 1.43 -7.24 -15.56
C THR A 688 2.03 -6.10 -14.77
N PHE A 689 3.35 -5.97 -14.77
CA PHE A 689 4.02 -4.76 -14.29
C PHE A 689 3.74 -3.63 -15.28
N ALA A 690 2.69 -2.87 -15.00
CA ALA A 690 2.20 -1.85 -15.90
C ALA A 690 2.92 -0.52 -15.67
N HIS A 691 3.38 0.10 -16.75
CA HIS A 691 3.88 1.47 -16.76
C HIS A 691 2.72 2.44 -16.91
N THR A 692 2.80 3.62 -16.31
CA THR A 692 1.76 4.66 -16.37
C THR A 692 1.32 4.96 -17.82
N LEU A 693 2.28 5.11 -18.74
CA LEU A 693 1.99 5.32 -20.17
C LEU A 693 1.72 4.03 -20.94
N GLY A 694 1.92 2.87 -20.32
CA GLY A 694 1.69 1.56 -20.92
C GLY A 694 0.22 1.19 -21.06
N GLN A 695 -0.70 2.06 -20.70
CA GLN A 695 -2.13 1.91 -20.99
C GLN A 695 -2.49 2.31 -22.44
N VAL A 696 -1.59 3.02 -23.10
CA VAL A 696 -1.77 3.51 -24.48
C VAL A 696 -1.09 2.58 -25.46
N LYS A 697 -1.85 1.98 -26.39
CA LYS A 697 -1.28 1.15 -27.47
C LYS A 697 -0.60 2.01 -28.53
N PRO A 698 0.57 1.63 -29.03
CA PRO A 698 1.32 0.37 -28.78
C PRO A 698 2.37 0.48 -27.65
N LEU A 699 2.33 1.49 -26.80
CA LEU A 699 3.30 1.69 -25.71
C LEU A 699 3.28 0.55 -24.67
N ASP A 700 2.15 -0.14 -24.54
CA ASP A 700 2.00 -1.32 -23.70
C ASP A 700 3.08 -2.37 -23.99
N LYS A 701 3.33 -2.70 -25.24
CA LYS A 701 4.35 -3.68 -25.68
C LYS A 701 5.78 -3.24 -25.39
N LEU A 702 5.99 -1.94 -25.23
CA LEU A 702 7.30 -1.36 -25.04
C LEU A 702 7.62 -1.18 -23.55
N LEU A 703 6.65 -0.71 -22.80
CA LEU A 703 6.83 -0.25 -21.43
C LEU A 703 6.42 -1.28 -20.39
N ASN A 704 5.35 -2.04 -20.63
CA ASN A 704 4.88 -3.04 -19.68
C ASN A 704 5.73 -4.32 -19.71
N ARG A 705 5.65 -5.12 -18.65
CA ARG A 705 6.21 -6.48 -18.56
C ARG A 705 5.16 -7.42 -18.01
N GLY A 706 4.86 -8.44 -18.78
CA GLY A 706 3.82 -9.42 -18.52
C GLY A 706 2.91 -9.63 -19.72
N PRO A 707 1.76 -10.31 -19.57
CA PRO A 707 1.28 -10.93 -18.33
C PRO A 707 2.09 -12.15 -17.89
N HIS A 708 2.15 -12.39 -16.58
CA HIS A 708 2.79 -13.57 -15.99
C HIS A 708 1.78 -14.29 -15.10
N PRO A 709 1.59 -15.61 -15.24
CA PRO A 709 0.75 -16.37 -14.32
C PRO A 709 1.32 -16.34 -12.91
N ILE A 710 0.46 -16.14 -11.92
CA ILE A 710 0.84 -16.05 -10.52
C ILE A 710 -0.18 -16.77 -9.63
N GLY A 711 0.29 -17.32 -8.52
CA GLY A 711 -0.55 -17.95 -7.49
C GLY A 711 -0.86 -16.99 -6.33
N GLY A 712 -1.42 -17.56 -5.25
CA GLY A 712 -1.82 -16.81 -4.07
C GLY A 712 -3.11 -16.01 -4.24
N ASP A 713 -3.47 -15.29 -3.19
CA ASP A 713 -4.49 -14.24 -3.13
C ASP A 713 -4.17 -13.29 -1.95
N ASP A 714 -5.13 -12.46 -1.53
CA ASP A 714 -4.97 -11.54 -0.39
C ASP A 714 -4.88 -12.23 0.99
N THR A 715 -5.19 -13.52 1.07
CA THR A 715 -5.17 -14.31 2.31
C THR A 715 -3.90 -15.16 2.49
N THR A 716 -3.04 -15.23 1.49
CA THR A 716 -1.77 -15.98 1.54
C THR A 716 -0.61 -15.10 1.99
N VAL A 717 0.46 -15.67 2.54
CA VAL A 717 1.66 -14.93 2.94
C VAL A 717 2.27 -14.25 1.70
N TRP A 718 2.49 -14.99 0.62
CA TRP A 718 2.72 -14.38 -0.68
C TRP A 718 1.40 -13.80 -1.19
N ALA A 719 1.05 -12.64 -0.66
CA ALA A 719 -0.19 -11.99 -1.04
C ALA A 719 -0.12 -11.42 -2.45
N THR A 720 -1.09 -11.80 -3.27
CA THR A 720 -1.24 -11.34 -4.65
C THR A 720 -2.71 -10.99 -4.86
N GLY A 721 -3.12 -9.90 -4.24
CA GLY A 721 -4.50 -9.43 -4.28
C GLY A 721 -4.88 -8.89 -5.65
N SER A 722 -6.00 -9.35 -6.18
CA SER A 722 -6.70 -8.76 -7.32
C SER A 722 -8.04 -8.17 -6.85
N PHE A 723 -8.75 -7.46 -7.71
CA PHE A 723 -10.08 -6.94 -7.36
C PHE A 723 -11.06 -8.08 -7.04
N TYR A 724 -11.70 -8.01 -5.87
CA TYR A 724 -12.60 -9.07 -5.41
C TYR A 724 -13.79 -9.32 -6.33
N HIS A 725 -14.29 -8.28 -7.00
CA HIS A 725 -15.43 -8.36 -7.92
C HIS A 725 -15.06 -8.85 -9.32
N ASN A 726 -13.76 -8.96 -9.67
CA ASN A 726 -13.29 -9.33 -10.99
C ASN A 726 -12.22 -10.42 -10.96
N LEU A 727 -12.47 -11.56 -11.62
CA LEU A 727 -11.50 -12.64 -11.76
C LEU A 727 -10.32 -12.30 -12.69
N ASP A 728 -10.53 -11.38 -13.64
CA ASP A 728 -9.58 -11.06 -14.71
C ASP A 728 -8.79 -9.77 -14.43
N SER A 729 -8.51 -9.46 -13.20
CA SER A 729 -7.77 -8.24 -12.88
C SER A 729 -6.31 -8.35 -13.35
N GLU A 730 -5.93 -7.48 -14.28
CA GLU A 730 -4.52 -7.30 -14.69
C GLU A 730 -3.74 -6.43 -13.70
N ARG A 731 -4.43 -5.70 -12.82
CA ARG A 731 -3.82 -4.87 -11.78
C ARG A 731 -3.82 -5.62 -10.48
N MET A 732 -2.63 -5.85 -9.96
CA MET A 732 -2.43 -6.57 -8.73
C MET A 732 -1.72 -5.72 -7.68
N VAL A 733 -2.07 -6.02 -6.45
CA VAL A 733 -1.32 -5.64 -5.27
C VAL A 733 -0.55 -6.86 -4.81
N GLY A 734 0.71 -6.68 -4.46
CA GLY A 734 1.53 -7.79 -3.97
C GLY A 734 2.86 -7.30 -3.40
N PRO A 735 3.75 -8.21 -3.00
CA PRO A 735 5.03 -7.85 -2.39
C PRO A 735 5.92 -7.09 -3.38
N VAL A 736 5.85 -5.76 -3.37
CA VAL A 736 6.71 -4.90 -4.21
C VAL A 736 8.16 -5.01 -3.79
N CYS A 737 8.40 -5.36 -2.52
CA CYS A 737 9.72 -5.67 -1.99
C CYS A 737 9.61 -6.79 -0.96
N ARG A 738 10.69 -7.50 -0.73
CA ARG A 738 10.89 -8.45 0.37
C ARG A 738 12.23 -8.20 1.01
N LEU A 739 12.26 -8.15 2.34
CA LEU A 739 13.44 -7.90 3.14
C LEU A 739 13.55 -8.99 4.21
N VAL A 740 14.76 -9.46 4.47
CA VAL A 740 15.07 -10.32 5.62
C VAL A 740 16.37 -9.81 6.26
N PHE A 741 16.29 -9.40 7.52
CA PHE A 741 17.42 -8.86 8.27
C PHE A 741 17.94 -9.90 9.24
N ASP A 742 19.27 -10.12 9.23
CA ASP A 742 20.00 -10.95 10.19
C ASP A 742 20.76 -10.03 11.16
N LEU A 743 20.30 -9.93 12.41
CA LEU A 743 20.91 -9.05 13.41
C LEU A 743 22.22 -9.61 13.99
N LYS A 744 22.58 -10.85 13.66
CA LYS A 744 23.88 -11.44 13.98
C LYS A 744 24.96 -11.02 13.01
N ASP A 745 24.62 -11.06 11.73
CA ASP A 745 25.50 -10.71 10.62
C ASP A 745 24.72 -9.91 9.59
N LEU A 746 24.78 -8.61 9.73
CA LEU A 746 24.05 -7.68 8.87
C LEU A 746 24.40 -7.84 7.39
N GLY A 747 25.58 -8.36 7.05
CA GLY A 747 25.99 -8.68 5.68
C GLY A 747 25.21 -9.86 5.05
N ARG A 748 24.49 -10.64 5.86
CA ARG A 748 23.62 -11.73 5.41
C ARG A 748 22.17 -11.29 5.16
N SER A 749 21.84 -10.05 5.50
CA SER A 749 20.51 -9.49 5.20
C SER A 749 20.24 -9.55 3.71
N GLN A 750 18.97 -9.82 3.35
CA GLN A 750 18.55 -10.10 1.99
C GLN A 750 17.48 -9.10 1.53
N SER A 751 17.52 -8.75 0.26
CA SER A 751 16.53 -7.89 -0.40
C SER A 751 16.07 -8.48 -1.72
N LEU A 752 14.82 -8.19 -2.09
CA LEU A 752 14.25 -8.52 -3.37
C LEU A 752 13.19 -7.49 -3.75
N ASN A 753 13.59 -6.48 -4.50
CA ASN A 753 12.73 -5.39 -4.97
C ASN A 753 12.45 -5.55 -6.48
N ALA A 754 11.18 -5.63 -6.88
CA ALA A 754 10.77 -5.81 -8.27
C ALA A 754 10.02 -4.57 -8.80
N PRO A 755 10.06 -4.32 -10.13
CA PRO A 755 10.66 -5.11 -11.20
C PRO A 755 12.14 -4.80 -11.47
N GLY A 756 12.69 -3.71 -10.95
CA GLY A 756 14.06 -3.26 -11.11
C GLY A 756 14.30 -1.85 -10.58
N GLN A 757 15.56 -1.43 -10.51
CA GLN A 757 15.96 -0.15 -9.93
C GLN A 757 15.65 1.05 -10.84
N SER A 758 15.82 0.91 -12.14
CA SER A 758 15.66 2.04 -13.07
C SER A 758 14.23 2.15 -13.62
N GLY A 759 13.70 3.37 -13.69
CA GLY A 759 12.46 3.68 -14.41
C GLY A 759 12.65 3.89 -15.92
N GLN A 760 13.89 3.83 -16.42
CA GLN A 760 14.18 4.08 -17.84
C GLN A 760 14.17 2.79 -18.65
N PRO A 761 13.29 2.63 -19.66
CA PRO A 761 13.13 1.40 -20.43
C PRO A 761 14.41 0.94 -21.18
N GLY A 762 15.35 1.86 -21.43
CA GLY A 762 16.64 1.54 -22.04
C GLY A 762 17.71 1.02 -21.07
N SER A 763 17.47 1.07 -19.78
CA SER A 763 18.36 0.57 -18.74
C SER A 763 18.28 -0.95 -18.65
N ARG A 764 19.41 -1.59 -18.35
CA ARG A 764 19.42 -3.02 -18.02
C ARG A 764 18.66 -3.33 -16.73
N HIS A 765 18.61 -2.36 -15.80
CA HIS A 765 17.92 -2.45 -14.51
C HIS A 765 16.46 -1.99 -14.55
N TYR A 766 15.85 -1.96 -15.73
CA TYR A 766 14.42 -1.63 -15.86
C TYR A 766 13.51 -2.76 -15.34
N ALA A 767 13.87 -4.03 -15.69
CA ALA A 767 13.03 -5.20 -15.44
C ALA A 767 13.84 -6.48 -15.11
N ASP A 768 15.10 -6.34 -14.74
CA ASP A 768 16.04 -7.43 -14.53
C ASP A 768 15.75 -8.28 -13.29
N ARG A 769 14.92 -7.75 -12.36
CA ARG A 769 14.55 -8.43 -11.10
C ARG A 769 13.30 -9.29 -11.23
N ILE A 770 12.52 -9.18 -12.29
CA ILE A 770 11.25 -9.89 -12.43
C ILE A 770 11.42 -11.40 -12.26
N GLN A 771 12.39 -12.02 -12.96
CA GLN A 771 12.61 -13.45 -12.83
C GLN A 771 13.12 -13.88 -11.45
N ALA A 772 13.95 -13.06 -10.83
CA ALA A 772 14.41 -13.27 -9.46
C ALA A 772 13.24 -13.22 -8.48
N TRP A 773 12.34 -12.26 -8.66
CA TRP A 773 11.16 -12.06 -7.82
C TRP A 773 10.20 -13.27 -7.86
N PHE A 774 9.95 -13.85 -9.06
CA PHE A 774 9.13 -15.04 -9.19
C PHE A 774 9.77 -16.30 -8.57
N LYS A 775 11.10 -16.37 -8.60
CA LYS A 775 11.87 -17.55 -8.15
C LYS A 775 12.38 -17.48 -6.73
N GLY A 776 12.15 -16.38 -6.02
CA GLY A 776 12.69 -16.18 -4.69
C GLY A 776 14.22 -16.04 -4.65
N ASN A 777 14.82 -15.53 -5.72
CA ASN A 777 16.26 -15.30 -5.77
C ASN A 777 16.59 -13.92 -5.20
N TYR A 778 16.77 -13.85 -3.90
CA TYR A 778 17.20 -12.65 -3.19
C TYR A 778 18.63 -12.25 -3.54
N HIS A 779 18.98 -11.03 -3.21
CA HIS A 779 20.36 -10.56 -3.21
C HIS A 779 20.74 -10.01 -1.83
N PRO A 780 22.03 -10.01 -1.47
CA PRO A 780 22.47 -9.45 -0.21
C PRO A 780 22.27 -7.93 -0.19
N MET A 781 21.83 -7.40 0.94
CA MET A 781 21.85 -5.97 1.23
C MET A 781 23.27 -5.57 1.61
N LEU A 782 24.07 -5.22 0.61
CA LEU A 782 25.47 -4.85 0.81
C LEU A 782 25.60 -3.62 1.70
N TYR A 783 26.60 -3.64 2.60
CA TYR A 783 26.84 -2.55 3.55
C TYR A 783 28.32 -2.25 3.71
N ALA A 784 29.14 -3.27 3.96
CA ALA A 784 30.58 -3.09 4.10
C ALA A 784 31.19 -2.64 2.76
N ARG A 785 32.01 -1.60 2.80
CA ARG A 785 32.65 -0.98 1.63
C ARG A 785 33.36 -2.00 0.74
N ALA A 786 34.10 -2.96 1.33
CA ALA A 786 34.83 -3.98 0.59
C ALA A 786 33.92 -4.93 -0.22
N ASP A 787 32.75 -5.25 0.32
CA ASP A 787 31.77 -6.09 -0.37
C ASP A 787 31.10 -5.32 -1.52
N ILE A 788 30.80 -4.05 -1.30
CA ILE A 788 30.26 -3.14 -2.31
C ILE A 788 31.24 -2.97 -3.48
N GLU A 789 32.51 -2.75 -3.19
CA GLU A 789 33.54 -2.62 -4.22
C GLU A 789 33.75 -3.92 -5.01
N ARG A 790 33.62 -5.08 -4.37
CA ARG A 790 33.71 -6.39 -5.04
C ARG A 790 32.57 -6.63 -6.02
N GLU A 791 31.36 -6.16 -5.69
CA GLU A 791 30.16 -6.31 -6.50
C GLU A 791 29.88 -5.10 -7.40
N ALA A 792 30.82 -4.13 -7.45
CA ALA A 792 30.64 -2.89 -8.18
C ALA A 792 30.53 -3.14 -9.70
N GLU A 793 29.48 -2.58 -10.31
CA GLU A 793 29.31 -2.53 -11.75
C GLU A 793 29.77 -1.19 -12.34
N ALA A 794 29.51 -0.10 -11.61
CA ALA A 794 29.82 1.25 -12.08
C ALA A 794 30.19 2.16 -10.89
N THR A 795 31.14 3.05 -11.11
CA THR A 795 31.52 4.06 -10.11
C THR A 795 31.50 5.44 -10.75
N LEU A 796 30.70 6.34 -10.19
CA LEU A 796 30.61 7.75 -10.58
C LEU A 796 31.15 8.61 -9.44
N ARG A 797 32.17 9.42 -9.74
CA ARG A 797 32.70 10.41 -8.80
C ARG A 797 32.16 11.78 -9.12
N LEU A 798 31.59 12.41 -8.12
CA LEU A 798 31.03 13.74 -8.19
C LEU A 798 32.01 14.72 -7.55
N GLN A 799 32.23 15.83 -8.23
CA GLN A 799 33.12 16.90 -7.76
C GLN A 799 32.31 18.19 -7.63
N GLY A 800 32.46 18.87 -6.50
CA GLY A 800 31.89 20.19 -6.33
C GLY A 800 32.42 21.15 -7.41
N ALA A 801 31.50 21.89 -8.02
CA ALA A 801 31.87 23.01 -8.90
C ALA A 801 31.60 24.29 -8.12
N ALA A 802 32.66 25.14 -8.06
CA ALA A 802 32.57 26.45 -7.40
C ALA A 802 31.51 27.35 -8.04
#